data_5fe8047e6003ed0328c1c84db53d43de
#
_entry.id   5fe8047e6003ed0328c1c84db53d43de
#
_cell.length_a   1.000
_cell.length_b   1.000
_cell.length_c   1.000
_cell.angle_alpha   90.00
_cell.angle_beta   90.00
_cell.angle_gamma   90.00
#
_symmetry.space_group_name_H-M   'P 1'
#
loop_
_entity.id
_entity.type
_entity.pdbx_description
1 polymer ?
#
loop_
_entity_poly.entity_id
_entity_poly.type
_entity_poly.pdbx_seq_one_letter_code
_entity_poly.pdbx_strand_id
1 'polypeptide(L)'
;SEMCIRDSLYTMKVTFNINFHTVWGQKLCVVGSIPELGSWEPALAKEMNYSGDGNWKLELDLPPDIKDIEYRYFLSVNDKQIFEEWEKNHRIVLDGQSDSYILYDYWQIRPDNLAFYSSAFTKSLFAHPCNTHERVVRSGRKLVIKISAPRVEKNQCVAITGNQECLGNWHPDKALLLSCDTFPEWHIDLDAAEIRYPLEYKFLVWDNDSRQPLYWESDENRILSLVPQKQGETVVISGLYFRDSLPLWRCAGSVIPVFSLRSEKSFGVGDLGDLHMLVDWARKTHQRIIQVLPMNDTTMTHTWVDSYPYSAISIYALHPMYVDLSALGTLKDPERAAFYAGKQKELNAKDTVDYEEVLKYKLGYCQEYFAGEGKAVLDTPEFKEFLAQNESWLMPYATYCFLRESYGTSDFSQWQGNSTYNKTRVRTLCREDSDAWPEISFSYFLQYVLHNQFKSVSDYARKNGVVLKGDLPIGVSRTSVEAWTEPKYFNMNGQAGAPPDDFSMNGQNWLFPTYNWDAMEKDNFSWWKKRFAKLSDYFDCFRIDHILGFFRIWEVPCEYVQGLCGHFNPALPFSREEIEQYGLNFNESRFTTPHINRQFLSELFEENTEEVIGAYLAQSSSRHYVLKPFCDTQRKIEALFADKADPVSLRIKNGLFTIANEVLF
;
A
#
# COMPACT_ATOMS: atom_id res chain seq x y z
N SER A 1 -9.85 61.90 22.40
CA SER A 1 -11.02 61.02 22.49
C SER A 1 -10.57 59.61 22.05
N GLU A 2 -10.28 58.83 23.08
CA GLU A 2 -9.99 57.40 22.92
C GLU A 2 -11.27 56.66 22.59
N MET A 3 -11.34 56.13 21.40
CA MET A 3 -12.39 55.24 21.01
C MET A 3 -11.89 53.84 21.27
N CYS A 4 -12.17 53.26 22.46
CA CYS A 4 -11.98 51.85 22.74
C CYS A 4 -12.94 51.06 21.85
N ILE A 5 -12.40 50.50 20.81
CA ILE A 5 -13.04 49.40 20.09
C ILE A 5 -12.87 48.16 20.99
N ARG A 6 -13.90 47.82 21.73
CA ARG A 6 -14.06 46.47 22.28
C ARG A 6 -14.45 45.57 21.11
N ASP A 7 -13.47 45.01 20.46
CA ASP A 7 -13.67 43.79 19.72
C ASP A 7 -13.99 42.71 20.73
N SER A 8 -15.28 42.43 20.95
CA SER A 8 -15.72 41.24 21.61
C SER A 8 -15.35 40.09 20.66
N LEU A 9 -14.20 39.44 20.92
CA LEU A 9 -13.85 38.18 20.31
C LEU A 9 -15.00 37.21 20.61
N TYR A 10 -15.86 37.02 19.63
CA TYR A 10 -16.90 35.96 19.69
C TYR A 10 -16.08 34.66 19.67
N THR A 11 -15.91 34.02 20.83
CA THR A 11 -15.32 32.71 20.96
C THR A 11 -16.45 31.68 20.99
N MET A 12 -16.25 30.58 20.26
CA MET A 12 -17.15 29.45 20.27
C MET A 12 -16.71 28.45 21.35
N LYS A 13 -17.59 28.07 22.25
CA LYS A 13 -17.24 27.15 23.33
C LYS A 13 -17.47 25.71 22.92
N VAL A 14 -16.41 24.88 23.06
CA VAL A 14 -16.48 23.43 22.83
C VAL A 14 -16.13 22.71 24.14
N THR A 15 -17.01 21.82 24.58
CA THR A 15 -16.85 21.03 25.80
C THR A 15 -16.73 19.55 25.42
N PHE A 16 -15.59 18.94 25.69
CA PHE A 16 -15.36 17.52 25.53
C PHE A 16 -15.70 16.79 26.82
N ASN A 17 -16.53 15.76 26.75
CA ASN A 17 -16.86 14.87 27.88
C ASN A 17 -16.69 13.42 27.44
N ILE A 18 -16.02 12.62 28.26
CA ILE A 18 -15.88 11.18 28.05
C ILE A 18 -15.91 10.45 29.40
N ASN A 19 -16.57 9.31 29.45
CA ASN A 19 -16.52 8.43 30.62
C ASN A 19 -15.47 7.33 30.35
N PHE A 20 -14.39 7.34 31.15
CA PHE A 20 -13.32 6.35 31.06
C PHE A 20 -12.70 6.10 32.43
N HIS A 21 -12.64 4.82 32.85
CA HIS A 21 -12.05 4.44 34.12
C HIS A 21 -10.52 4.44 34.04
N THR A 22 -9.90 5.21 34.92
CA THR A 22 -8.46 5.30 35.06
C THR A 22 -8.03 4.85 36.46
N VAL A 23 -6.77 4.47 36.61
CA VAL A 23 -6.15 4.21 37.90
C VAL A 23 -5.34 5.43 38.35
N TRP A 24 -5.06 5.49 39.64
CA TRP A 24 -4.33 6.63 40.22
C TRP A 24 -2.95 6.82 39.52
N GLY A 25 -2.66 8.09 39.17
CA GLY A 25 -1.46 8.45 38.41
C GLY A 25 -1.63 8.47 36.88
N GLN A 26 -2.78 8.00 36.36
CA GLN A 26 -3.13 8.15 34.96
C GLN A 26 -3.86 9.46 34.70
N LYS A 27 -3.60 10.06 33.56
CA LYS A 27 -4.27 11.26 33.04
C LYS A 27 -4.93 10.93 31.72
N LEU A 28 -6.10 11.48 31.47
CA LEU A 28 -6.72 11.43 30.16
C LEU A 28 -6.39 12.71 29.40
N CYS A 29 -5.92 12.58 28.17
CA CYS A 29 -5.53 13.69 27.30
C CYS A 29 -6.31 13.61 25.98
N VAL A 30 -6.53 14.76 25.35
CA VAL A 30 -7.09 14.88 24.00
C VAL A 30 -6.10 15.61 23.10
N VAL A 31 -5.87 15.05 21.92
CA VAL A 31 -5.03 15.61 20.87
C VAL A 31 -5.83 15.71 19.56
N GLY A 32 -5.59 16.73 18.75
CA GLY A 32 -6.39 16.93 17.54
C GLY A 32 -5.75 17.80 16.48
N SER A 33 -6.50 18.04 15.42
CA SER A 33 -6.06 18.71 14.19
C SER A 33 -5.78 20.21 14.34
N ILE A 34 -6.30 20.84 15.39
CA ILE A 34 -6.15 22.29 15.63
C ILE A 34 -5.03 22.60 16.60
N PRO A 35 -4.45 23.81 16.55
CA PRO A 35 -3.38 24.23 17.46
C PRO A 35 -3.77 24.13 18.95
N GLU A 36 -5.02 24.44 19.28
CA GLU A 36 -5.56 24.38 20.66
C GLU A 36 -5.57 22.94 21.19
N LEU A 37 -5.54 21.92 20.31
CA LEU A 37 -5.44 20.50 20.65
C LEU A 37 -4.06 19.90 20.28
N GLY A 38 -3.04 20.74 20.06
CA GLY A 38 -1.66 20.33 19.85
C GLY A 38 -1.30 19.87 18.44
N SER A 39 -2.16 20.07 17.42
CA SER A 39 -1.87 19.73 16.02
C SER A 39 -1.30 18.30 15.83
N TRP A 40 -1.90 17.33 16.51
CA TRP A 40 -1.49 15.90 16.55
C TRP A 40 -0.15 15.62 17.28
N GLU A 41 0.43 16.58 17.98
CA GLU A 41 1.63 16.41 18.78
C GLU A 41 1.24 15.97 20.21
N PRO A 42 1.51 14.72 20.65
CA PRO A 42 1.11 14.23 21.97
C PRO A 42 1.69 15.06 23.13
N ALA A 43 2.87 15.65 22.92
CA ALA A 43 3.50 16.53 23.92
C ALA A 43 2.75 17.86 24.11
N LEU A 44 1.91 18.26 23.15
CA LEU A 44 1.10 19.48 23.18
C LEU A 44 -0.38 19.20 23.43
N ALA A 45 -0.75 17.94 23.67
CA ALA A 45 -2.12 17.52 23.96
C ALA A 45 -2.68 18.21 25.21
N LYS A 46 -3.99 18.34 25.28
CA LYS A 46 -4.67 18.93 26.42
C LYS A 46 -5.07 17.88 27.44
N GLU A 47 -4.67 18.07 28.67
CA GLU A 47 -5.08 17.27 29.81
C GLU A 47 -6.54 17.57 30.18
N MET A 48 -7.34 16.54 30.39
CA MET A 48 -8.73 16.65 30.83
C MET A 48 -8.85 16.69 32.35
N ASN A 49 -9.90 17.30 32.84
CA ASN A 49 -10.21 17.39 34.27
C ASN A 49 -11.12 16.24 34.69
N TYR A 50 -10.73 15.48 35.71
CA TYR A 50 -11.56 14.43 36.29
C TYR A 50 -12.69 15.03 37.14
N SER A 51 -13.93 14.63 36.88
CA SER A 51 -15.10 15.15 37.56
C SER A 51 -15.85 14.13 38.44
N GLY A 52 -15.29 12.93 38.62
CA GLY A 52 -15.87 11.84 39.42
C GLY A 52 -16.52 10.75 38.57
N ASP A 53 -16.68 9.56 39.11
CA ASP A 53 -17.37 8.40 38.50
C ASP A 53 -16.86 8.05 37.07
N GLY A 54 -15.56 8.24 36.85
CA GLY A 54 -14.94 8.00 35.55
C GLY A 54 -15.15 9.10 34.50
N ASN A 55 -15.81 10.21 34.89
CA ASN A 55 -16.08 11.28 33.93
C ASN A 55 -14.93 12.27 33.84
N TRP A 56 -14.52 12.55 32.62
CA TRP A 56 -13.47 13.50 32.26
C TRP A 56 -14.05 14.62 31.42
N LYS A 57 -13.59 15.85 31.65
CA LYS A 57 -14.08 17.05 30.98
C LYS A 57 -12.95 17.98 30.58
N LEU A 58 -13.04 18.56 29.38
CA LEU A 58 -12.22 19.68 28.92
C LEU A 58 -13.11 20.72 28.25
N GLU A 59 -12.91 22.01 28.61
CA GLU A 59 -13.60 23.14 27.96
C GLU A 59 -12.55 23.96 27.20
N LEU A 60 -12.85 24.30 25.95
CA LEU A 60 -12.03 25.17 25.11
C LEU A 60 -12.88 26.28 24.53
N ASP A 61 -12.30 27.49 24.52
CA ASP A 61 -12.83 28.64 23.77
C ASP A 61 -12.05 28.72 22.46
N LEU A 62 -12.74 28.51 21.34
CA LEU A 62 -12.14 28.41 20.01
C LEU A 62 -12.45 29.64 19.17
N PRO A 63 -11.54 30.05 18.26
CA PRO A 63 -11.82 31.02 17.24
C PRO A 63 -13.01 30.64 16.34
N PRO A 64 -13.83 31.60 15.91
CA PRO A 64 -15.04 31.32 15.13
C PRO A 64 -14.78 30.88 13.68
N ASP A 65 -13.55 30.96 13.20
CA ASP A 65 -13.11 30.50 11.88
C ASP A 65 -12.82 29.01 11.82
N ILE A 66 -12.69 28.34 12.98
CA ILE A 66 -12.55 26.88 13.04
C ILE A 66 -13.92 26.23 12.75
N LYS A 67 -13.95 25.43 11.66
CA LYS A 67 -15.18 24.78 11.20
C LYS A 67 -15.18 23.27 11.32
N ASP A 68 -14.03 22.65 11.45
CA ASP A 68 -13.86 21.19 11.47
C ASP A 68 -12.74 20.83 12.43
N ILE A 69 -12.99 19.89 13.32
CA ILE A 69 -12.04 19.41 14.31
C ILE A 69 -12.05 17.90 14.28
N GLU A 70 -10.87 17.32 14.03
CA GLU A 70 -10.61 15.92 14.29
C GLU A 70 -9.79 15.78 15.56
N TYR A 71 -10.11 14.80 16.41
CA TYR A 71 -9.44 14.61 17.68
C TYR A 71 -9.51 13.17 18.15
N ARG A 72 -8.67 12.83 19.14
CA ARG A 72 -8.53 11.50 19.71
C ARG A 72 -8.15 11.60 21.19
N TYR A 73 -8.55 10.61 21.98
CA TYR A 73 -8.19 10.51 23.38
C TYR A 73 -7.04 9.52 23.58
N PHE A 74 -6.22 9.75 24.59
CA PHE A 74 -5.20 8.82 25.03
C PHE A 74 -4.91 8.95 26.52
N LEU A 75 -4.38 7.84 27.12
CA LEU A 75 -3.90 7.82 28.49
C LEU A 75 -2.43 8.19 28.55
N SER A 76 -2.08 9.02 29.53
CA SER A 76 -0.70 9.40 29.84
C SER A 76 -0.34 9.04 31.28
N VAL A 77 0.89 8.59 31.51
CA VAL A 77 1.53 8.39 32.82
C VAL A 77 2.91 9.03 32.78
N ASN A 78 3.19 9.92 33.72
CA ASN A 78 4.45 10.67 33.77
C ASN A 78 4.78 11.35 32.42
N ASP A 79 3.77 11.96 31.81
CA ASP A 79 3.81 12.65 30.51
C ASP A 79 4.23 11.77 29.31
N LYS A 80 4.14 10.45 29.48
CA LYS A 80 4.30 9.48 28.40
C LYS A 80 2.95 8.87 28.03
N GLN A 81 2.65 8.88 26.74
CA GLN A 81 1.49 8.17 26.19
C GLN A 81 1.66 6.66 26.43
N ILE A 82 0.66 6.01 27.01
CA ILE A 82 0.68 4.58 27.32
C ILE A 82 -0.40 3.77 26.62
N PHE A 83 -1.51 4.41 26.27
CA PHE A 83 -2.65 3.76 25.63
C PHE A 83 -3.49 4.82 24.91
N GLU A 84 -3.91 4.54 23.69
CA GLU A 84 -4.73 5.43 22.88
C GLU A 84 -5.96 4.71 22.34
N GLU A 85 -6.96 5.50 21.92
CA GLU A 85 -8.09 4.98 21.18
C GLU A 85 -7.65 4.32 19.88
N TRP A 86 -8.52 3.48 19.32
CA TRP A 86 -8.34 2.97 17.97
C TRP A 86 -8.17 4.13 16.97
N GLU A 87 -7.42 3.89 15.88
CA GLU A 87 -6.92 4.87 14.91
C GLU A 87 -7.99 5.76 14.24
N LYS A 88 -9.29 5.47 14.38
CA LYS A 88 -10.36 6.32 13.87
C LYS A 88 -10.53 7.55 14.77
N ASN A 89 -10.37 8.74 14.21
CA ASN A 89 -10.55 9.98 14.92
C ASN A 89 -12.06 10.26 15.16
N HIS A 90 -12.38 10.90 16.28
CA HIS A 90 -13.64 11.66 16.41
C HIS A 90 -13.58 12.87 15.49
N ARG A 91 -14.73 13.30 15.00
CA ARG A 91 -14.84 14.49 14.16
C ARG A 91 -16.08 15.29 14.50
N ILE A 92 -15.93 16.59 14.64
CA ILE A 92 -17.02 17.55 14.79
C ILE A 92 -16.92 18.63 13.73
N VAL A 93 -18.04 18.88 13.04
CA VAL A 93 -18.22 20.03 12.17
C VAL A 93 -18.97 21.11 12.94
N LEU A 94 -18.38 22.28 13.03
CA LEU A 94 -18.92 23.44 13.71
C LEU A 94 -19.64 24.30 12.65
N ASP A 95 -20.96 24.14 12.58
CA ASP A 95 -21.81 24.79 11.56
C ASP A 95 -22.03 26.28 11.78
N GLY A 96 -21.60 26.82 12.94
CA GLY A 96 -21.75 28.22 13.32
C GLY A 96 -23.18 28.61 13.64
N GLN A 97 -24.09 27.63 13.73
CA GLN A 97 -25.49 27.86 14.10
C GLN A 97 -25.75 27.81 15.62
N SER A 98 -24.74 27.32 16.36
CA SER A 98 -24.82 27.18 17.83
C SER A 98 -23.75 28.03 18.52
N ASP A 99 -24.08 28.56 19.67
CA ASP A 99 -23.19 29.35 20.53
C ASP A 99 -22.15 28.45 21.23
N SER A 100 -22.50 27.17 21.46
CA SER A 100 -21.63 26.19 22.09
C SER A 100 -21.96 24.77 21.65
N TYR A 101 -20.91 23.93 21.72
CA TYR A 101 -20.96 22.50 21.40
C TYR A 101 -20.53 21.67 22.61
N ILE A 102 -21.33 20.68 22.99
CA ILE A 102 -21.10 19.80 24.13
C ILE A 102 -21.01 18.39 23.57
N LEU A 103 -19.81 17.80 23.62
CA LEU A 103 -19.51 16.48 23.07
C LEU A 103 -19.55 15.45 24.19
N TYR A 104 -20.29 14.38 24.00
CA TYR A 104 -20.29 13.19 24.83
C TYR A 104 -19.81 12.01 24.03
N ASP A 105 -18.54 11.67 24.21
CA ASP A 105 -17.87 10.67 23.43
C ASP A 105 -17.77 9.34 24.18
N TYR A 106 -17.91 8.26 23.43
CA TYR A 106 -17.59 6.92 23.91
C TYR A 106 -16.18 6.55 23.43
N TRP A 107 -15.38 5.97 24.32
CA TRP A 107 -14.04 5.50 23.98
C TRP A 107 -14.07 4.54 22.80
N GLN A 108 -13.32 4.85 21.76
CA GLN A 108 -13.27 4.02 20.55
C GLN A 108 -12.33 2.84 20.75
N ILE A 109 -12.88 1.64 20.79
CA ILE A 109 -12.13 0.39 20.79
C ILE A 109 -11.97 -0.13 19.35
N ARG A 110 -10.95 -0.92 19.12
CA ARG A 110 -10.79 -1.63 17.84
C ARG A 110 -11.97 -2.59 17.65
N PRO A 111 -12.77 -2.42 16.61
CA PRO A 111 -13.93 -3.29 16.38
C PRO A 111 -13.50 -4.66 15.87
N ASP A 112 -14.21 -5.71 16.23
CA ASP A 112 -13.97 -7.08 15.76
C ASP A 112 -14.11 -7.20 14.23
N ASN A 113 -14.95 -6.37 13.63
CA ASN A 113 -15.20 -6.32 12.20
C ASN A 113 -14.38 -5.23 11.46
N LEU A 114 -13.16 -4.97 11.92
CA LEU A 114 -12.25 -3.93 11.42
C LEU A 114 -12.14 -3.85 9.90
N ALA A 115 -12.13 -4.99 9.21
CA ALA A 115 -12.01 -5.05 7.75
C ALA A 115 -13.06 -4.19 7.03
N PHE A 116 -14.27 -4.10 7.57
CA PHE A 116 -15.36 -3.33 6.96
C PHE A 116 -15.17 -1.81 7.00
N TYR A 117 -14.21 -1.32 7.77
CA TYR A 117 -13.83 0.10 7.77
C TYR A 117 -12.82 0.47 6.70
N SER A 118 -12.24 -0.53 6.02
CA SER A 118 -11.29 -0.29 4.93
C SER A 118 -11.96 0.28 3.68
N SER A 119 -11.16 0.92 2.82
CA SER A 119 -11.64 1.50 1.56
C SER A 119 -12.26 0.46 0.62
N ALA A 120 -11.86 -0.81 0.69
CA ALA A 120 -12.47 -1.91 -0.05
C ALA A 120 -13.98 -2.02 0.22
N PHE A 121 -14.39 -1.78 1.45
CA PHE A 121 -15.80 -1.80 1.83
C PHE A 121 -16.44 -0.42 1.73
N THR A 122 -15.84 0.60 2.32
CA THR A 122 -16.45 1.92 2.44
C THR A 122 -16.51 2.70 1.12
N LYS A 123 -15.58 2.45 0.19
CA LYS A 123 -15.55 3.11 -1.13
C LYS A 123 -16.02 2.23 -2.29
N SER A 124 -16.17 0.91 -2.08
CA SER A 124 -16.56 -0.03 -3.14
C SER A 124 -17.77 -0.87 -2.75
N LEU A 125 -17.58 -1.90 -1.92
CA LEU A 125 -18.61 -2.93 -1.68
C LEU A 125 -19.86 -2.39 -1.01
N PHE A 126 -19.73 -1.55 -0.01
CA PHE A 126 -20.81 -0.93 0.74
C PHE A 126 -20.89 0.59 0.57
N ALA A 127 -20.18 1.14 -0.42
CA ALA A 127 -20.21 2.59 -0.68
C ALA A 127 -21.65 3.09 -0.83
N HIS A 128 -22.03 4.08 -0.03
CA HIS A 128 -23.36 4.67 -0.06
C HIS A 128 -23.38 5.93 -0.93
N PRO A 129 -24.47 6.18 -1.68
CA PRO A 129 -24.74 7.52 -2.16
C PRO A 129 -24.92 8.46 -0.97
N CYS A 130 -24.40 9.66 -1.07
CA CYS A 130 -24.57 10.67 -0.01
C CYS A 130 -26.07 11.05 0.08
N ASN A 131 -26.77 10.44 1.02
CA ASN A 131 -28.17 10.76 1.32
C ASN A 131 -28.22 11.52 2.64
N THR A 132 -28.68 12.75 2.59
CA THR A 132 -28.93 13.56 3.79
C THR A 132 -30.43 13.53 4.10
N HIS A 133 -30.74 13.27 5.36
CA HIS A 133 -32.10 13.37 5.91
C HIS A 133 -32.15 14.55 6.88
N GLU A 134 -32.11 15.76 6.28
CA GLU A 134 -32.12 16.98 7.08
C GLU A 134 -33.42 17.12 7.90
N ARG A 135 -33.28 17.50 9.19
CA ARG A 135 -34.36 17.77 10.10
C ARG A 135 -34.22 19.19 10.63
N VAL A 136 -35.36 19.88 10.72
CA VAL A 136 -35.39 21.24 11.22
C VAL A 136 -35.47 21.21 12.73
N VAL A 137 -34.45 21.71 13.42
CA VAL A 137 -34.44 21.95 14.87
C VAL A 137 -35.02 23.35 15.14
N ARG A 138 -36.17 23.42 15.70
CA ARG A 138 -36.93 24.70 15.90
C ARG A 138 -36.65 25.39 17.23
N SER A 139 -36.26 24.61 18.25
CA SER A 139 -36.06 25.15 19.60
C SER A 139 -34.73 25.84 19.82
N GLY A 140 -33.79 25.70 18.87
CA GLY A 140 -32.39 26.11 19.03
C GLY A 140 -31.63 25.23 20.04
N ARG A 141 -32.14 24.01 20.36
CA ARG A 141 -31.48 22.98 21.17
C ARG A 141 -31.32 21.72 20.32
N LYS A 142 -30.13 21.52 19.78
CA LYS A 142 -29.83 20.43 18.81
C LYS A 142 -29.17 19.26 19.53
N LEU A 143 -29.72 18.05 19.38
CA LEU A 143 -29.09 16.81 19.79
C LEU A 143 -28.67 16.03 18.53
N VAL A 144 -27.39 15.78 18.37
CA VAL A 144 -26.84 14.97 17.28
C VAL A 144 -26.42 13.62 17.83
N ILE A 145 -26.91 12.53 17.25
CA ILE A 145 -26.51 11.18 17.61
C ILE A 145 -25.77 10.58 16.41
N LYS A 146 -24.53 10.13 16.61
CA LYS A 146 -23.67 9.52 15.61
C LYS A 146 -23.43 8.06 15.91
N ILE A 147 -23.44 7.20 14.89
CA ILE A 147 -23.19 5.76 15.03
C ILE A 147 -22.40 5.23 13.83
N SER A 148 -21.39 4.42 14.08
CA SER A 148 -20.65 3.70 13.05
C SER A 148 -21.35 2.40 12.69
N ALA A 149 -21.73 2.23 11.40
CA ALA A 149 -22.37 1.03 10.87
C ALA A 149 -21.84 0.70 9.46
N PRO A 150 -20.67 0.06 9.35
CA PRO A 150 -20.00 -0.17 8.06
C PRO A 150 -20.62 -1.28 7.22
N ARG A 151 -21.45 -2.17 7.79
CA ARG A 151 -22.03 -3.34 7.11
C ARG A 151 -23.43 -3.10 6.55
N VAL A 152 -23.81 -1.85 6.38
CA VAL A 152 -25.09 -1.48 5.77
C VAL A 152 -24.93 -1.44 4.26
N GLU A 153 -25.78 -2.14 3.49
CA GLU A 153 -25.66 -2.21 2.03
C GLU A 153 -26.19 -0.95 1.33
N LYS A 154 -25.83 -0.77 0.06
CA LYS A 154 -26.15 0.44 -0.74
C LYS A 154 -27.61 0.88 -0.73
N ASN A 155 -28.53 -0.08 -0.73
CA ASN A 155 -29.97 0.17 -0.74
C ASN A 155 -30.59 0.23 0.67
N GLN A 156 -29.77 0.16 1.72
CA GLN A 156 -30.18 0.16 3.10
C GLN A 156 -29.80 1.47 3.78
N CYS A 157 -30.41 1.73 4.93
CA CYS A 157 -30.14 2.89 5.76
C CYS A 157 -30.22 2.51 7.24
N VAL A 158 -29.45 3.17 8.09
CA VAL A 158 -29.63 3.07 9.53
C VAL A 158 -30.82 3.92 9.92
N ALA A 159 -31.66 3.40 10.79
CA ALA A 159 -32.79 4.13 11.39
C ALA A 159 -32.76 4.02 12.92
N ILE A 160 -33.38 4.95 13.59
CA ILE A 160 -33.53 4.98 15.05
C ILE A 160 -35.04 5.02 15.45
N THR A 161 -35.39 4.27 16.47
CA THR A 161 -36.71 4.36 17.12
C THR A 161 -36.56 4.27 18.64
N GLY A 162 -37.57 4.67 19.39
CA GLY A 162 -37.48 4.72 20.86
C GLY A 162 -38.84 4.87 21.54
N ASN A 163 -38.78 5.06 22.86
CA ASN A 163 -39.93 5.06 23.77
C ASN A 163 -40.80 6.34 23.73
N GLN A 164 -40.53 7.24 22.78
CA GLN A 164 -41.23 8.54 22.69
C GLN A 164 -41.77 8.80 21.29
N GLU A 165 -42.77 9.69 21.21
CA GLU A 165 -43.45 10.02 19.96
C GLU A 165 -42.47 10.58 18.90
N CYS A 166 -41.52 11.42 19.32
CA CYS A 166 -40.50 12.00 18.46
C CYS A 166 -39.58 10.93 17.85
N LEU A 167 -39.48 9.71 18.40
CA LEU A 167 -38.78 8.54 17.88
C LEU A 167 -39.72 7.40 17.46
N GLY A 168 -41.00 7.66 17.22
CA GLY A 168 -41.98 6.72 16.69
C GLY A 168 -42.54 5.68 17.68
N ASN A 169 -42.33 5.83 19.01
CA ASN A 169 -42.90 4.95 20.03
C ASN A 169 -42.71 3.46 19.79
N TRP A 170 -41.48 3.04 19.44
CA TRP A 170 -41.09 1.67 19.12
C TRP A 170 -41.78 1.09 17.86
N HIS A 171 -42.45 1.92 17.03
CA HIS A 171 -43.01 1.47 15.76
C HIS A 171 -41.95 1.54 14.66
N PRO A 172 -41.49 0.41 14.12
CA PRO A 172 -40.42 0.41 13.14
C PRO A 172 -40.75 1.19 11.86
N ASP A 173 -42.01 1.19 11.45
CA ASP A 173 -42.54 1.95 10.31
C ASP A 173 -42.50 3.47 10.51
N LYS A 174 -42.33 3.93 11.75
CA LYS A 174 -42.12 5.33 12.11
C LYS A 174 -40.70 5.66 12.53
N ALA A 175 -39.76 4.71 12.36
CA ALA A 175 -38.38 4.94 12.69
C ALA A 175 -37.78 6.08 11.84
N LEU A 176 -36.90 6.85 12.44
CA LEU A 176 -36.26 7.99 11.80
C LEU A 176 -34.99 7.56 11.08
N LEU A 177 -34.91 7.83 9.78
CA LEU A 177 -33.72 7.50 8.97
C LEU A 177 -32.54 8.44 9.29
N LEU A 178 -31.34 7.90 9.36
CA LEU A 178 -30.11 8.63 9.59
C LEU A 178 -29.47 9.07 8.27
N SER A 179 -28.75 10.17 8.30
CA SER A 179 -27.90 10.63 7.18
C SER A 179 -26.59 9.86 7.14
N CYS A 180 -26.03 9.64 5.94
CA CYS A 180 -24.81 8.87 5.69
C CYS A 180 -23.74 9.63 4.88
N ASP A 181 -23.73 10.93 4.92
CA ASP A 181 -22.75 11.79 4.25
C ASP A 181 -21.30 11.53 4.69
N THR A 182 -21.12 10.98 5.88
CA THR A 182 -19.81 10.58 6.45
C THR A 182 -19.66 9.06 6.60
N PHE A 183 -20.28 8.27 5.71
CA PHE A 183 -20.20 6.80 5.76
C PHE A 183 -18.75 6.32 6.01
N PRO A 184 -18.53 5.36 6.93
CA PRO A 184 -19.50 4.47 7.63
C PRO A 184 -20.10 5.04 8.93
N GLU A 185 -19.92 6.32 9.23
CA GLU A 185 -20.60 7.01 10.30
C GLU A 185 -21.93 7.57 9.80
N TRP A 186 -22.99 7.29 10.55
CA TRP A 186 -24.35 7.75 10.32
C TRP A 186 -24.71 8.73 11.41
N HIS A 187 -25.53 9.75 11.10
CA HIS A 187 -25.96 10.70 12.11
C HIS A 187 -27.43 11.10 11.95
N ILE A 188 -27.99 11.60 13.02
CA ILE A 188 -29.30 12.19 13.04
C ILE A 188 -29.31 13.43 13.93
N ASP A 189 -29.98 14.47 13.46
CA ASP A 189 -30.24 15.70 14.20
C ASP A 189 -31.66 15.66 14.80
N LEU A 190 -31.78 15.84 16.10
CA LEU A 190 -33.05 15.84 16.85
C LEU A 190 -33.26 17.18 17.56
N ASP A 191 -34.51 17.61 17.67
CA ASP A 191 -34.90 18.74 18.51
C ASP A 191 -34.97 18.28 19.96
N ALA A 192 -33.99 18.68 20.78
CA ALA A 192 -33.94 18.25 22.18
C ALA A 192 -35.10 18.76 23.04
N ALA A 193 -35.87 19.76 22.57
CA ALA A 193 -37.08 20.19 23.26
C ALA A 193 -38.23 19.16 23.22
N GLU A 194 -38.18 18.25 22.24
CA GLU A 194 -39.17 17.18 22.09
C GLU A 194 -38.81 15.93 22.90
N ILE A 195 -37.61 15.90 23.52
CA ILE A 195 -37.06 14.73 24.21
C ILE A 195 -37.25 14.84 25.72
N ARG A 196 -37.77 13.77 26.33
CA ARG A 196 -37.83 13.58 27.77
C ARG A 196 -36.81 12.53 28.20
N TYR A 197 -36.07 12.82 29.26
CA TYR A 197 -35.05 11.91 29.78
C TYR A 197 -35.58 11.09 30.98
N PRO A 198 -35.16 9.80 31.13
CA PRO A 198 -34.28 9.06 30.24
C PRO A 198 -34.94 8.74 28.89
N LEU A 199 -34.15 8.84 27.80
CA LEU A 199 -34.56 8.42 26.47
C LEU A 199 -34.09 6.98 26.23
N GLU A 200 -35.01 6.05 26.00
CA GLU A 200 -34.69 4.72 25.55
C GLU A 200 -34.85 4.66 24.04
N TYR A 201 -33.83 4.11 23.36
CA TYR A 201 -33.81 4.02 21.90
C TYR A 201 -33.03 2.81 21.43
N LYS A 202 -33.20 2.45 20.19
CA LYS A 202 -32.46 1.38 19.51
C LYS A 202 -32.34 1.67 18.03
N PHE A 203 -31.25 1.21 17.42
CA PHE A 203 -31.07 1.31 16.00
C PHE A 203 -31.56 0.07 15.28
N LEU A 204 -31.92 0.26 14.02
CA LEU A 204 -32.30 -0.81 13.10
C LEU A 204 -31.78 -0.49 11.68
N VAL A 205 -31.71 -1.50 10.83
CA VAL A 205 -31.43 -1.31 9.41
C VAL A 205 -32.75 -1.34 8.65
N TRP A 206 -32.90 -0.37 7.77
CA TRP A 206 -34.08 -0.13 6.94
C TRP A 206 -33.73 -0.41 5.46
N ASP A 207 -34.60 -1.09 4.75
CA ASP A 207 -34.50 -1.29 3.31
C ASP A 207 -35.25 -0.19 2.57
N ASN A 208 -34.53 0.54 1.72
CA ASN A 208 -35.09 1.68 0.98
C ASN A 208 -36.01 1.25 -0.18
N ASP A 209 -35.78 0.04 -0.74
CA ASP A 209 -36.56 -0.47 -1.87
C ASP A 209 -37.92 -1.01 -1.41
N SER A 210 -37.92 -1.88 -0.41
CA SER A 210 -39.15 -2.45 0.15
C SER A 210 -39.85 -1.52 1.14
N ARG A 211 -39.15 -0.50 1.65
CA ARG A 211 -39.61 0.42 2.73
C ARG A 211 -40.02 -0.34 3.99
N GLN A 212 -39.21 -1.30 4.40
CA GLN A 212 -39.44 -2.15 5.57
C GLN A 212 -38.21 -2.23 6.45
N PRO A 213 -38.37 -2.40 7.78
CA PRO A 213 -37.26 -2.71 8.66
C PRO A 213 -36.73 -4.12 8.34
N LEU A 214 -35.42 -4.29 8.25
CA LEU A 214 -34.79 -5.58 7.99
C LEU A 214 -34.40 -6.30 9.29
N TYR A 215 -33.63 -5.63 10.14
CA TYR A 215 -33.17 -6.18 11.42
C TYR A 215 -32.80 -5.06 12.39
N TRP A 216 -32.85 -5.39 13.66
CA TRP A 216 -32.48 -4.53 14.76
C TRP A 216 -31.01 -4.79 15.15
N GLU A 217 -30.37 -3.78 15.76
CA GLU A 217 -29.13 -4.04 16.47
C GLU A 217 -29.36 -5.05 17.61
N SER A 218 -28.32 -5.81 17.98
CA SER A 218 -28.37 -6.77 19.08
C SER A 218 -28.35 -6.07 20.46
N ASP A 219 -28.42 -6.90 21.50
CA ASP A 219 -28.39 -6.52 22.92
C ASP A 219 -29.58 -5.64 23.38
N GLU A 220 -29.45 -5.08 24.58
CA GLU A 220 -30.49 -4.26 25.21
C GLU A 220 -30.66 -2.89 24.55
N ASN A 221 -31.79 -2.22 24.86
CA ASN A 221 -32.03 -0.85 24.43
C ASN A 221 -30.93 0.08 24.96
N ARG A 222 -30.62 1.10 24.19
CA ARG A 222 -29.73 2.17 24.65
C ARG A 222 -30.52 3.16 25.52
N ILE A 223 -29.86 3.66 26.53
CA ILE A 223 -30.46 4.64 27.47
C ILE A 223 -29.59 5.89 27.44
N LEU A 224 -30.19 7.00 27.07
CA LEU A 224 -29.58 8.31 27.21
C LEU A 224 -30.16 8.98 28.45
N SER A 225 -29.29 9.22 29.43
CA SER A 225 -29.62 9.94 30.66
C SER A 225 -29.76 11.45 30.39
N LEU A 226 -30.23 12.20 31.39
CA LEU A 226 -30.41 13.64 31.26
C LEU A 226 -29.14 14.33 30.76
N VAL A 227 -29.27 15.01 29.64
CA VAL A 227 -28.24 15.90 29.07
C VAL A 227 -28.76 17.33 29.20
N PRO A 228 -28.29 18.11 30.20
CA PRO A 228 -28.69 19.50 30.33
C PRO A 228 -28.32 20.30 29.10
N GLN A 229 -29.29 21.00 28.52
CA GLN A 229 -29.05 21.77 27.29
C GLN A 229 -29.80 23.09 27.32
N LYS A 230 -29.08 24.18 27.01
CA LYS A 230 -29.64 25.54 26.91
C LYS A 230 -29.97 25.85 25.44
N GLN A 231 -30.71 26.91 25.24
CA GLN A 231 -30.93 27.44 23.91
C GLN A 231 -29.61 27.91 23.32
N GLY A 232 -29.36 27.67 22.05
CA GLY A 232 -28.10 27.95 21.36
C GLY A 232 -27.03 26.89 21.55
N GLU A 233 -27.31 25.76 22.22
CA GLU A 233 -26.37 24.67 22.42
C GLU A 233 -26.66 23.48 21.50
N THR A 234 -25.58 22.93 20.91
CA THR A 234 -25.59 21.63 20.23
C THR A 234 -24.92 20.60 21.11
N VAL A 235 -25.59 19.48 21.38
CA VAL A 235 -25.05 18.32 22.06
C VAL A 235 -24.78 17.25 21.01
N VAL A 236 -23.60 16.66 21.03
CA VAL A 236 -23.18 15.60 20.10
C VAL A 236 -22.82 14.35 20.88
N ILE A 237 -23.41 13.23 20.54
CA ILE A 237 -23.08 11.91 21.07
C ILE A 237 -22.33 11.14 19.96
N SER A 238 -21.09 10.76 20.20
CA SER A 238 -20.25 10.08 19.22
C SER A 238 -19.50 8.86 19.79
N GLY A 239 -18.86 8.08 18.90
CA GLY A 239 -18.17 6.84 19.29
C GLY A 239 -19.08 5.63 19.47
N LEU A 240 -20.35 5.70 19.07
CA LEU A 240 -21.25 4.56 19.09
C LEU A 240 -20.99 3.62 17.91
N TYR A 241 -21.11 2.31 18.16
CA TYR A 241 -21.06 1.25 17.15
C TYR A 241 -22.40 0.54 17.05
N PHE A 242 -22.85 0.26 15.83
CA PHE A 242 -24.01 -0.60 15.58
C PHE A 242 -23.68 -2.03 16.01
N ARG A 243 -24.47 -2.60 16.89
CA ARG A 243 -24.27 -3.94 17.46
C ARG A 243 -24.82 -4.99 16.51
N ASP A 244 -23.98 -5.36 15.56
CA ASP A 244 -24.29 -6.20 14.42
C ASP A 244 -24.10 -7.67 14.76
N SER A 245 -25.14 -8.48 14.60
CA SER A 245 -25.16 -9.94 14.76
C SER A 245 -25.17 -10.67 13.42
N LEU A 246 -24.85 -9.99 12.32
CA LEU A 246 -24.87 -10.59 10.98
C LEU A 246 -23.81 -11.70 10.84
N PRO A 247 -24.12 -12.73 10.03
CA PRO A 247 -23.16 -13.80 9.78
C PRO A 247 -21.89 -13.30 9.11
N LEU A 248 -20.85 -14.14 9.11
CA LEU A 248 -19.60 -13.85 8.42
C LEU A 248 -19.85 -13.52 6.95
N TRP A 249 -19.41 -12.33 6.54
CA TRP A 249 -19.52 -11.91 5.14
C TRP A 249 -18.56 -12.71 4.25
N ARG A 250 -19.00 -13.12 3.09
CA ARG A 250 -18.24 -13.92 2.13
C ARG A 250 -18.39 -13.37 0.73
N CYS A 251 -17.31 -13.42 -0.05
CA CYS A 251 -17.35 -13.10 -1.48
C CYS A 251 -16.42 -14.03 -2.27
N ALA A 252 -16.56 -13.98 -3.58
CA ALA A 252 -15.68 -14.64 -4.54
C ALA A 252 -14.91 -13.58 -5.34
N GLY A 253 -13.74 -13.96 -5.86
CA GLY A 253 -12.94 -13.16 -6.75
C GLY A 253 -11.94 -14.01 -7.52
N SER A 254 -11.34 -13.44 -8.56
CA SER A 254 -10.33 -14.09 -9.40
C SER A 254 -8.98 -13.39 -9.26
N VAL A 255 -7.91 -14.18 -9.41
CA VAL A 255 -6.53 -13.68 -9.56
C VAL A 255 -6.18 -13.76 -11.04
N ILE A 256 -5.94 -12.64 -11.68
CA ILE A 256 -5.70 -12.59 -13.12
C ILE A 256 -4.55 -11.63 -13.41
N PRO A 257 -3.47 -12.11 -14.06
CA PRO A 257 -2.44 -11.22 -14.58
C PRO A 257 -3.04 -10.35 -15.69
N VAL A 258 -2.91 -9.02 -15.59
CA VAL A 258 -3.48 -8.13 -16.62
C VAL A 258 -2.92 -8.43 -17.99
N PHE A 259 -1.61 -8.70 -18.09
CA PHE A 259 -0.97 -9.04 -19.37
C PHE A 259 -1.54 -10.29 -20.05
N SER A 260 -2.23 -11.18 -19.34
CA SER A 260 -2.86 -12.39 -19.93
C SER A 260 -4.24 -12.13 -20.53
N LEU A 261 -4.81 -10.96 -20.31
CA LEU A 261 -6.11 -10.60 -20.89
C LEU A 261 -6.01 -10.41 -22.41
N ARG A 262 -7.10 -10.71 -23.10
CA ARG A 262 -7.24 -10.49 -24.54
C ARG A 262 -8.62 -10.01 -24.89
N SER A 263 -8.68 -8.95 -25.68
CA SER A 263 -9.88 -8.47 -26.34
C SER A 263 -9.56 -8.09 -27.78
N GLU A 264 -10.55 -7.70 -28.55
CA GLU A 264 -10.35 -7.18 -29.91
C GLU A 264 -9.55 -5.86 -29.91
N LYS A 265 -9.55 -5.12 -28.78
CA LYS A 265 -8.85 -3.86 -28.62
C LYS A 265 -7.43 -4.00 -28.06
N SER A 266 -7.07 -5.15 -27.50
CA SER A 266 -5.73 -5.40 -26.98
C SER A 266 -4.67 -5.22 -28.06
N PHE A 267 -3.45 -4.90 -27.66
CA PHE A 267 -2.31 -4.77 -28.57
C PHE A 267 -1.30 -5.92 -28.35
N GLY A 268 -1.77 -7.17 -28.49
CA GLY A 268 -0.95 -8.35 -28.25
C GLY A 268 -0.67 -8.66 -26.77
N VAL A 269 -1.16 -7.84 -25.86
CA VAL A 269 -1.05 -7.98 -24.40
C VAL A 269 -2.28 -7.33 -23.77
N GLY A 270 -2.75 -7.85 -22.63
CA GLY A 270 -3.79 -7.19 -21.86
C GLY A 270 -3.31 -5.90 -21.24
N ASP A 271 -4.17 -4.89 -21.21
CA ASP A 271 -3.88 -3.55 -20.74
C ASP A 271 -4.99 -2.96 -19.84
N LEU A 272 -4.91 -1.67 -19.54
CA LEU A 272 -5.88 -1.01 -18.65
C LEU A 272 -7.29 -0.95 -19.25
N GLY A 273 -7.43 -0.95 -20.58
CA GLY A 273 -8.73 -1.09 -21.27
C GLY A 273 -9.32 -2.48 -21.06
N ASP A 274 -8.51 -3.51 -21.13
CA ASP A 274 -8.94 -4.89 -20.87
C ASP A 274 -9.31 -5.10 -19.40
N LEU A 275 -8.57 -4.48 -18.47
CA LEU A 275 -8.90 -4.49 -17.05
C LEU A 275 -10.28 -3.84 -16.78
N HIS A 276 -10.60 -2.76 -17.50
CA HIS A 276 -11.92 -2.14 -17.41
C HIS A 276 -13.03 -3.12 -17.81
N MET A 277 -12.85 -3.86 -18.91
CA MET A 277 -13.81 -4.87 -19.36
C MET A 277 -13.89 -6.06 -18.38
N LEU A 278 -12.78 -6.41 -17.72
CA LEU A 278 -12.77 -7.45 -16.70
C LEU A 278 -13.62 -7.07 -15.48
N VAL A 279 -13.70 -5.79 -15.12
CA VAL A 279 -14.62 -5.31 -14.07
C VAL A 279 -16.07 -5.58 -14.44
N ASP A 280 -16.46 -5.37 -15.71
CA ASP A 280 -17.81 -5.71 -16.19
C ASP A 280 -18.10 -7.21 -16.12
N TRP A 281 -17.11 -8.03 -16.48
CA TRP A 281 -17.23 -9.48 -16.37
C TRP A 281 -17.38 -9.92 -14.91
N ALA A 282 -16.57 -9.39 -13.99
CA ALA A 282 -16.66 -9.68 -12.56
C ALA A 282 -18.05 -9.33 -12.01
N ARG A 283 -18.58 -8.14 -12.36
CA ARG A 283 -19.92 -7.72 -11.98
C ARG A 283 -21.01 -8.69 -12.48
N LYS A 284 -20.94 -9.08 -13.77
CA LYS A 284 -21.91 -10.02 -14.40
C LYS A 284 -21.86 -11.40 -13.77
N THR A 285 -20.71 -11.84 -13.31
CA THR A 285 -20.50 -13.15 -12.65
C THR A 285 -20.60 -13.09 -11.13
N HIS A 286 -21.06 -11.96 -10.58
CA HIS A 286 -21.18 -11.72 -9.13
C HIS A 286 -19.89 -11.86 -8.33
N GLN A 287 -18.74 -11.74 -8.97
CA GLN A 287 -17.46 -11.62 -8.29
C GLN A 287 -17.27 -10.21 -7.73
N ARG A 288 -16.63 -10.10 -6.59
CA ARG A 288 -16.46 -8.85 -5.85
C ARG A 288 -15.02 -8.37 -5.78
N ILE A 289 -14.04 -9.23 -6.09
CA ILE A 289 -12.63 -8.91 -6.01
C ILE A 289 -11.94 -9.36 -7.30
N ILE A 290 -11.12 -8.49 -7.86
CA ILE A 290 -10.15 -8.80 -8.91
C ILE A 290 -8.77 -8.57 -8.30
N GLN A 291 -7.98 -9.63 -8.13
CA GLN A 291 -6.58 -9.51 -7.77
C GLN A 291 -5.73 -9.52 -9.04
N VAL A 292 -4.85 -8.56 -9.19
CA VAL A 292 -3.88 -8.48 -10.28
C VAL A 292 -2.49 -8.80 -9.77
N LEU A 293 -1.57 -9.20 -10.66
CA LEU A 293 -0.15 -9.26 -10.37
C LEU A 293 0.46 -7.84 -10.34
N PRO A 294 1.72 -7.67 -9.90
CA PRO A 294 2.34 -6.36 -9.86
C PRO A 294 2.27 -5.63 -11.20
N MET A 295 1.88 -4.36 -11.16
CA MET A 295 1.71 -3.49 -12.32
C MET A 295 2.88 -2.51 -12.50
N ASN A 296 3.89 -2.62 -11.64
CA ASN A 296 5.05 -1.75 -11.64
C ASN A 296 5.95 -1.98 -12.87
N ASP A 297 6.71 -0.95 -13.22
CA ASP A 297 7.68 -1.02 -14.31
C ASP A 297 8.82 -1.98 -14.00
N THR A 298 9.10 -2.88 -14.93
CA THR A 298 10.18 -3.90 -14.88
C THR A 298 11.18 -3.74 -16.03
N THR A 299 11.07 -2.69 -16.83
CA THR A 299 11.92 -2.51 -18.03
C THR A 299 13.37 -2.21 -17.67
N MET A 300 14.20 -3.24 -17.67
CA MET A 300 15.65 -3.15 -17.46
C MET A 300 16.43 -3.23 -18.75
N THR A 301 16.05 -4.15 -19.65
CA THR A 301 16.78 -4.55 -20.85
C THR A 301 15.96 -4.41 -22.12
N HIS A 302 14.65 -4.17 -22.01
CA HIS A 302 13.67 -4.21 -23.11
C HIS A 302 13.55 -5.57 -23.81
N THR A 303 14.03 -6.64 -23.17
CA THR A 303 13.92 -8.02 -23.65
C THR A 303 12.87 -8.79 -22.86
N TRP A 304 12.56 -10.02 -23.29
CA TRP A 304 11.61 -10.90 -22.62
C TRP A 304 11.96 -11.16 -21.13
N VAL A 305 13.19 -10.96 -20.70
CA VAL A 305 13.64 -11.08 -19.30
C VAL A 305 12.87 -10.11 -18.39
N ASP A 306 12.48 -8.96 -18.92
CA ASP A 306 11.72 -7.93 -18.20
C ASP A 306 10.23 -8.28 -18.01
N SER A 307 9.76 -9.40 -18.60
CA SER A 307 8.36 -9.83 -18.49
C SER A 307 7.98 -10.34 -17.09
N TYR A 308 8.95 -10.55 -16.20
CA TYR A 308 8.71 -11.03 -14.84
C TYR A 308 8.25 -9.89 -13.93
N PRO A 309 6.97 -9.91 -13.47
CA PRO A 309 6.34 -8.74 -12.84
C PRO A 309 6.88 -8.40 -11.44
N TYR A 310 7.62 -9.32 -10.80
CA TYR A 310 8.18 -9.08 -9.46
C TYR A 310 9.57 -8.43 -9.46
N SER A 311 10.20 -8.26 -10.64
CA SER A 311 11.50 -7.57 -10.77
C SER A 311 11.35 -6.08 -11.06
N ALA A 312 10.57 -5.38 -10.23
CA ALA A 312 10.29 -3.97 -10.43
C ALA A 312 11.56 -3.10 -10.38
N ILE A 313 11.68 -2.19 -11.35
CA ILE A 313 12.70 -1.13 -11.35
C ILE A 313 12.25 0.10 -10.57
N SER A 314 10.95 0.22 -10.26
CA SER A 314 10.41 1.25 -9.38
C SER A 314 9.16 0.75 -8.65
N ILE A 315 9.05 1.12 -7.37
CA ILE A 315 7.83 0.85 -6.58
C ILE A 315 6.68 1.80 -6.90
N TYR A 316 6.92 2.84 -7.69
CA TYR A 316 5.95 3.89 -8.02
C TYR A 316 5.50 3.85 -9.46
N ALA A 317 6.45 3.69 -10.40
CA ALA A 317 6.17 3.76 -11.81
C ALA A 317 5.37 2.55 -12.32
N LEU A 318 4.45 2.81 -13.23
CA LEU A 318 3.64 1.78 -13.88
C LEU A 318 4.31 1.30 -15.17
N HIS A 319 4.16 0.01 -15.47
CA HIS A 319 4.78 -0.60 -16.63
C HIS A 319 4.15 -0.09 -17.94
N PRO A 320 4.96 0.40 -18.90
CA PRO A 320 4.48 0.97 -20.16
C PRO A 320 3.58 0.05 -21.00
N MET A 321 3.74 -1.25 -20.92
CA MET A 321 2.92 -2.18 -21.70
C MET A 321 1.44 -2.14 -21.37
N TYR A 322 1.06 -1.60 -20.20
CA TYR A 322 -0.34 -1.53 -19.77
C TYR A 322 -1.10 -0.32 -20.30
N VAL A 323 -0.47 0.59 -21.06
CA VAL A 323 -1.18 1.70 -21.70
C VAL A 323 -2.26 1.17 -22.66
N ASP A 324 -3.48 1.63 -22.47
CA ASP A 324 -4.54 1.48 -23.48
C ASP A 324 -4.33 2.53 -24.59
N LEU A 325 -3.84 2.09 -25.75
CA LEU A 325 -3.60 2.97 -26.88
C LEU A 325 -4.90 3.52 -27.48
N SER A 326 -6.02 2.80 -27.35
CA SER A 326 -7.31 3.25 -27.86
C SER A 326 -7.85 4.45 -27.10
N ALA A 327 -7.55 4.52 -25.80
CA ALA A 327 -7.91 5.64 -24.93
C ALA A 327 -6.92 6.82 -25.02
N LEU A 328 -5.70 6.60 -25.53
CA LEU A 328 -4.71 7.64 -25.70
C LEU A 328 -5.11 8.62 -26.80
N GLY A 329 -5.62 8.10 -27.90
CA GLY A 329 -6.02 8.88 -29.09
C GLY A 329 -5.43 8.31 -30.39
N THR A 330 -5.85 8.85 -31.52
CA THR A 330 -5.40 8.37 -32.85
C THR A 330 -4.29 9.28 -33.39
N LEU A 331 -3.26 8.70 -33.99
CA LEU A 331 -2.21 9.43 -34.67
C LEU A 331 -2.78 10.23 -35.85
N LYS A 332 -2.30 11.46 -36.05
CA LYS A 332 -2.73 12.35 -37.16
C LYS A 332 -2.33 11.83 -38.51
N ASP A 333 -1.20 11.14 -38.60
CA ASP A 333 -0.71 10.52 -39.83
C ASP A 333 -1.49 9.22 -40.10
N PRO A 334 -2.32 9.18 -41.19
CA PRO A 334 -3.12 7.99 -41.47
C PRO A 334 -2.29 6.77 -41.84
N GLU A 335 -1.12 6.93 -42.45
CA GLU A 335 -0.23 5.80 -42.80
C GLU A 335 0.35 5.17 -41.53
N ARG A 336 0.79 6.01 -40.57
CA ARG A 336 1.27 5.53 -39.26
C ARG A 336 0.14 4.89 -38.45
N ALA A 337 -1.03 5.48 -38.42
CA ALA A 337 -2.20 4.90 -37.77
C ALA A 337 -2.54 3.52 -38.35
N ALA A 338 -2.55 3.38 -39.70
CA ALA A 338 -2.79 2.12 -40.38
C ALA A 338 -1.68 1.08 -40.10
N PHE A 339 -0.42 1.52 -40.04
CA PHE A 339 0.72 0.65 -39.67
C PHE A 339 0.51 0.03 -38.28
N TYR A 340 0.20 0.85 -37.26
CA TYR A 340 0.00 0.34 -35.90
C TYR A 340 -1.28 -0.51 -35.78
N ALA A 341 -2.35 -0.20 -36.50
CA ALA A 341 -3.54 -1.06 -36.58
C ALA A 341 -3.20 -2.43 -37.20
N GLY A 342 -2.31 -2.48 -38.19
CA GLY A 342 -1.79 -3.73 -38.70
C GLY A 342 -1.00 -4.54 -37.69
N LYS A 343 -0.10 -3.88 -36.95
CA LYS A 343 0.68 -4.49 -35.86
C LYS A 343 -0.19 -4.98 -34.71
N GLN A 344 -1.21 -4.25 -34.35
CA GLN A 344 -2.20 -4.69 -33.37
C GLN A 344 -2.84 -6.03 -33.76
N LYS A 345 -3.32 -6.14 -35.00
CA LYS A 345 -3.91 -7.38 -35.50
C LYS A 345 -2.92 -8.54 -35.52
N GLU A 346 -1.69 -8.30 -35.98
CA GLU A 346 -0.60 -9.27 -36.02
C GLU A 346 -0.27 -9.82 -34.63
N LEU A 347 -0.01 -8.93 -33.66
CA LEU A 347 0.36 -9.30 -32.30
C LEU A 347 -0.82 -9.92 -31.54
N ASN A 348 -2.04 -9.45 -31.78
CA ASN A 348 -3.23 -9.98 -31.13
C ASN A 348 -3.62 -11.40 -31.64
N ALA A 349 -3.14 -11.78 -32.82
CA ALA A 349 -3.35 -13.11 -33.39
C ALA A 349 -2.35 -14.17 -32.87
N LYS A 350 -1.30 -13.76 -32.15
CA LYS A 350 -0.33 -14.70 -31.55
C LYS A 350 -0.94 -15.42 -30.35
N ASP A 351 -0.66 -16.71 -30.20
CA ASP A 351 -1.12 -17.54 -29.07
C ASP A 351 -0.45 -17.12 -27.74
N THR A 352 0.74 -16.57 -27.81
CA THR A 352 1.51 -16.10 -26.65
C THR A 352 1.84 -14.61 -26.77
N VAL A 353 2.15 -13.98 -25.64
CA VAL A 353 2.61 -12.58 -25.63
C VAL A 353 4.01 -12.51 -26.19
N ASP A 354 4.19 -11.77 -27.29
CA ASP A 354 5.50 -11.37 -27.77
C ASP A 354 5.93 -10.07 -27.08
N TYR A 355 6.56 -10.23 -25.91
CA TYR A 355 6.86 -9.12 -25.02
C TYR A 355 7.65 -8.00 -25.70
N GLU A 356 8.68 -8.37 -26.45
CA GLU A 356 9.60 -7.39 -27.08
C GLU A 356 8.89 -6.59 -28.18
N GLU A 357 8.19 -7.27 -29.08
CA GLU A 357 7.46 -6.60 -30.15
C GLU A 357 6.29 -5.74 -29.61
N VAL A 358 5.57 -6.26 -28.60
CA VAL A 358 4.50 -5.48 -27.94
C VAL A 358 5.06 -4.21 -27.31
N LEU A 359 6.12 -4.32 -26.53
CA LEU A 359 6.72 -3.16 -25.86
C LEU A 359 7.25 -2.14 -26.86
N LYS A 360 7.98 -2.60 -27.88
CA LYS A 360 8.53 -1.78 -28.97
C LYS A 360 7.44 -0.98 -29.68
N TYR A 361 6.35 -1.61 -30.11
CA TYR A 361 5.33 -0.92 -30.88
C TYR A 361 4.41 -0.06 -29.99
N LYS A 362 4.11 -0.49 -28.76
CA LYS A 362 3.33 0.36 -27.83
C LYS A 362 4.11 1.63 -27.45
N LEU A 363 5.39 1.51 -27.12
CA LEU A 363 6.24 2.66 -26.84
C LEU A 363 6.41 3.55 -28.08
N GLY A 364 6.63 2.97 -29.26
CA GLY A 364 6.73 3.71 -30.51
C GLY A 364 5.48 4.53 -30.80
N TYR A 365 4.30 3.93 -30.63
CA TYR A 365 3.02 4.64 -30.75
C TYR A 365 2.93 5.81 -29.76
N CYS A 366 3.25 5.58 -28.49
CA CYS A 366 3.21 6.62 -27.46
C CYS A 366 4.19 7.75 -27.76
N GLN A 367 5.39 7.45 -28.28
CA GLN A 367 6.39 8.46 -28.67
C GLN A 367 5.90 9.31 -29.86
N GLU A 368 5.34 8.69 -30.90
CA GLU A 368 4.79 9.41 -32.05
C GLU A 368 3.60 10.28 -31.66
N TYR A 369 2.71 9.75 -30.82
CA TYR A 369 1.59 10.53 -30.27
C TYR A 369 2.10 11.71 -29.43
N PHE A 370 3.06 11.48 -28.56
CA PHE A 370 3.65 12.54 -27.74
C PHE A 370 4.29 13.64 -28.57
N ALA A 371 5.06 13.27 -29.60
CA ALA A 371 5.71 14.21 -30.48
C ALA A 371 4.70 15.10 -31.26
N GLY A 372 3.55 14.51 -31.63
CA GLY A 372 2.51 15.22 -32.37
C GLY A 372 1.55 16.05 -31.49
N GLU A 373 0.96 15.40 -30.51
CA GLU A 373 -0.16 15.96 -29.73
C GLU A 373 0.08 15.99 -28.22
N GLY A 374 0.84 15.01 -27.71
CA GLY A 374 1.00 14.80 -26.28
C GLY A 374 1.78 15.89 -25.57
N LYS A 375 2.66 16.61 -26.28
CA LYS A 375 3.45 17.71 -25.68
C LYS A 375 2.57 18.80 -25.07
N ALA A 376 1.44 19.09 -25.68
CA ALA A 376 0.51 20.09 -25.16
C ALA A 376 -0.08 19.70 -23.78
N VAL A 377 -0.09 18.41 -23.45
CA VAL A 377 -0.55 17.93 -22.14
C VAL A 377 0.32 18.46 -21.01
N LEU A 378 1.63 18.63 -21.24
CA LEU A 378 2.58 19.11 -20.23
C LEU A 378 2.27 20.53 -19.72
N ASP A 379 1.53 21.32 -20.52
CA ASP A 379 1.13 22.68 -20.17
C ASP A 379 -0.19 22.77 -19.41
N THR A 380 -0.95 21.66 -19.33
CA THR A 380 -2.25 21.63 -18.66
C THR A 380 -2.11 21.76 -17.13
N PRO A 381 -3.09 22.40 -16.46
CA PRO A 381 -3.12 22.50 -15.01
C PRO A 381 -3.11 21.12 -14.33
N GLU A 382 -3.84 20.16 -14.88
CA GLU A 382 -3.97 18.80 -14.36
C GLU A 382 -2.63 18.04 -14.38
N PHE A 383 -1.86 18.20 -15.47
CA PHE A 383 -0.52 17.62 -15.53
C PHE A 383 0.43 18.29 -14.54
N LYS A 384 0.39 19.63 -14.43
CA LYS A 384 1.23 20.38 -13.48
C LYS A 384 0.94 19.99 -12.03
N GLU A 385 -0.33 19.77 -11.70
CA GLU A 385 -0.73 19.25 -10.39
C GLU A 385 -0.20 17.83 -10.16
N PHE A 386 -0.38 16.93 -11.14
CA PHE A 386 0.18 15.58 -11.08
C PHE A 386 1.70 15.60 -10.87
N LEU A 387 2.43 16.41 -11.63
CA LEU A 387 3.88 16.53 -11.50
C LEU A 387 4.27 17.03 -10.12
N ALA A 388 3.61 18.07 -9.61
CA ALA A 388 3.88 18.62 -8.28
C ALA A 388 3.67 17.59 -7.16
N GLN A 389 2.61 16.79 -7.23
CA GLN A 389 2.31 15.73 -6.26
C GLN A 389 3.27 14.55 -6.35
N ASN A 390 3.86 14.29 -7.52
CA ASN A 390 4.68 13.10 -7.79
C ASN A 390 6.17 13.41 -8.04
N GLU A 391 6.60 14.67 -7.99
CA GLU A 391 7.97 15.14 -8.29
C GLU A 391 9.04 14.30 -7.58
N SER A 392 8.79 13.92 -6.34
CA SER A 392 9.75 13.24 -5.48
C SER A 392 10.24 11.88 -6.01
N TRP A 393 9.40 11.18 -6.75
CA TRP A 393 9.73 9.88 -7.36
C TRP A 393 9.82 9.94 -8.88
N LEU A 394 9.00 10.80 -9.52
CA LEU A 394 8.88 10.85 -10.97
C LEU A 394 10.12 11.44 -11.64
N MET A 395 10.72 12.49 -11.06
CA MET A 395 11.97 13.06 -11.55
C MET A 395 13.14 12.05 -11.50
N PRO A 396 13.42 11.37 -10.37
CA PRO A 396 14.44 10.32 -10.33
C PRO A 396 14.15 9.18 -11.32
N TYR A 397 12.91 8.73 -11.43
CA TYR A 397 12.52 7.66 -12.35
C TYR A 397 12.78 8.05 -13.82
N ALA A 398 12.30 9.22 -14.24
CA ALA A 398 12.49 9.67 -15.63
C ALA A 398 13.98 9.88 -15.96
N THR A 399 14.75 10.43 -15.00
CA THR A 399 16.21 10.55 -15.14
C THR A 399 16.87 9.17 -15.23
N TYR A 400 16.44 8.22 -14.42
CA TYR A 400 16.94 6.84 -14.48
C TYR A 400 16.68 6.22 -15.85
N CYS A 401 15.47 6.35 -16.41
CA CYS A 401 15.13 5.86 -17.74
C CYS A 401 16.05 6.49 -18.82
N PHE A 402 16.25 7.81 -18.79
CA PHE A 402 17.17 8.50 -19.68
C PHE A 402 18.61 7.98 -19.56
N LEU A 403 19.13 7.81 -18.34
CA LEU A 403 20.50 7.32 -18.12
C LEU A 403 20.64 5.87 -18.56
N ARG A 404 19.66 5.01 -18.26
CA ARG A 404 19.64 3.61 -18.72
C ARG A 404 19.79 3.52 -20.23
N GLU A 405 19.01 4.30 -21.00
CA GLU A 405 19.10 4.34 -22.45
C GLU A 405 20.45 4.91 -22.91
N SER A 406 20.91 5.98 -22.30
CA SER A 406 22.17 6.64 -22.65
C SER A 406 23.40 5.75 -22.44
N TYR A 407 23.39 4.92 -21.40
CA TYR A 407 24.48 4.00 -21.08
C TYR A 407 24.26 2.58 -21.63
N GLY A 408 23.07 2.27 -22.14
CA GLY A 408 22.70 0.94 -22.63
C GLY A 408 22.67 -0.15 -21.56
N THR A 409 22.50 0.25 -20.29
CA THR A 409 22.44 -0.68 -19.14
C THR A 409 21.66 -0.08 -17.98
N SER A 410 20.89 -0.91 -17.28
CA SER A 410 20.22 -0.56 -16.02
C SER A 410 21.15 -0.60 -14.80
N ASP A 411 22.35 -1.17 -14.95
CA ASP A 411 23.33 -1.22 -13.86
C ASP A 411 23.97 0.16 -13.65
N PHE A 412 23.39 0.91 -12.74
CA PHE A 412 23.87 2.26 -12.43
C PHE A 412 25.31 2.31 -11.89
N SER A 413 25.88 1.20 -11.43
CA SER A 413 27.29 1.15 -11.04
C SER A 413 28.22 1.44 -12.23
N GLN A 414 27.76 1.17 -13.45
CA GLN A 414 28.49 1.42 -14.71
C GLN A 414 28.25 2.83 -15.28
N TRP A 415 27.38 3.64 -14.69
CA TRP A 415 27.07 4.99 -15.17
C TRP A 415 28.14 5.99 -14.72
N GLN A 416 29.10 6.25 -15.56
CA GLN A 416 30.20 7.17 -15.24
C GLN A 416 29.69 8.55 -14.83
N GLY A 417 30.05 8.97 -13.60
CA GLY A 417 29.63 10.24 -13.02
C GLY A 417 28.16 10.29 -12.57
N ASN A 418 27.38 9.19 -12.77
CA ASN A 418 25.99 9.06 -12.34
C ASN A 418 25.72 7.79 -11.50
N SER A 419 26.75 7.01 -11.19
CA SER A 419 26.64 5.79 -10.36
C SER A 419 26.09 6.07 -8.96
N THR A 420 26.33 7.25 -8.44
CA THR A 420 25.77 7.73 -7.17
C THR A 420 24.72 8.79 -7.45
N TYR A 421 23.54 8.63 -6.85
CA TYR A 421 22.45 9.59 -7.00
C TYR A 421 22.82 10.98 -6.50
N ASN A 422 22.55 11.99 -7.33
CA ASN A 422 22.74 13.40 -6.99
C ASN A 422 21.51 14.22 -7.35
N LYS A 423 20.78 14.66 -6.34
CA LYS A 423 19.52 15.40 -6.51
C LYS A 423 19.67 16.68 -7.33
N THR A 424 20.80 17.42 -7.20
CA THR A 424 21.05 18.64 -7.95
C THR A 424 21.25 18.33 -9.44
N ARG A 425 22.00 17.28 -9.75
CA ARG A 425 22.24 16.84 -11.12
C ARG A 425 20.94 16.34 -11.80
N VAL A 426 20.13 15.57 -11.07
CA VAL A 426 18.82 15.13 -11.54
C VAL A 426 17.96 16.35 -11.90
N ARG A 427 17.87 17.34 -11.02
CA ARG A 427 17.15 18.59 -11.29
C ARG A 427 17.66 19.33 -12.52
N THR A 428 18.97 19.31 -12.76
CA THR A 428 19.55 19.94 -13.95
C THR A 428 19.14 19.21 -15.22
N LEU A 429 19.16 17.87 -15.22
CA LEU A 429 18.73 17.06 -16.36
C LEU A 429 17.23 17.21 -16.67
N CYS A 430 16.41 17.42 -15.64
CA CYS A 430 14.97 17.60 -15.77
C CYS A 430 14.53 19.03 -16.18
N ARG A 431 15.46 19.92 -16.48
CA ARG A 431 15.10 21.27 -16.99
C ARG A 431 14.69 21.22 -18.44
N GLU A 432 13.77 22.08 -18.84
CA GLU A 432 13.27 22.16 -20.21
C GLU A 432 14.34 22.54 -21.24
N ASP A 433 15.40 23.23 -20.80
CA ASP A 433 16.54 23.63 -21.63
C ASP A 433 17.66 22.55 -21.67
N SER A 434 17.47 21.37 -21.08
CA SER A 434 18.41 20.26 -21.08
C SER A 434 18.28 19.40 -22.33
N ASP A 435 19.40 18.87 -22.83
CA ASP A 435 19.40 17.90 -23.92
C ASP A 435 18.66 16.60 -23.56
N ALA A 436 18.51 16.28 -22.29
CA ALA A 436 17.77 15.15 -21.79
C ALA A 436 16.23 15.36 -21.74
N TRP A 437 15.78 16.60 -21.87
CA TRP A 437 14.37 16.96 -21.71
C TRP A 437 13.39 16.19 -22.62
N PRO A 438 13.69 15.93 -23.90
CA PRO A 438 12.77 15.18 -24.76
C PRO A 438 12.39 13.82 -24.20
N GLU A 439 13.37 13.03 -23.72
CA GLU A 439 13.14 11.69 -23.15
C GLU A 439 12.53 11.75 -21.74
N ILE A 440 13.00 12.70 -20.92
CA ILE A 440 12.47 12.91 -19.58
C ILE A 440 11.02 13.35 -19.63
N SER A 441 10.68 14.32 -20.49
CA SER A 441 9.30 14.80 -20.64
C SER A 441 8.36 13.73 -21.22
N PHE A 442 8.87 12.86 -22.11
CA PHE A 442 8.13 11.70 -22.57
C PHE A 442 7.83 10.71 -21.42
N SER A 443 8.81 10.45 -20.57
CA SER A 443 8.60 9.59 -19.39
C SER A 443 7.57 10.18 -18.44
N TYR A 444 7.55 11.49 -18.23
CA TYR A 444 6.53 12.18 -17.44
C TYR A 444 5.14 12.02 -18.06
N PHE A 445 5.03 12.27 -19.37
CA PHE A 445 3.77 12.12 -20.11
C PHE A 445 3.25 10.68 -20.00
N LEU A 446 4.10 9.69 -20.22
CA LEU A 446 3.71 8.27 -20.19
C LEU A 446 3.19 7.84 -18.82
N GLN A 447 3.86 8.24 -17.74
CA GLN A 447 3.41 7.94 -16.38
C GLN A 447 2.12 8.68 -16.01
N TYR A 448 1.91 9.91 -16.52
CA TYR A 448 0.67 10.64 -16.37
C TYR A 448 -0.51 9.94 -17.07
N VAL A 449 -0.30 9.48 -18.30
CA VAL A 449 -1.31 8.71 -19.05
C VAL A 449 -1.69 7.43 -18.30
N LEU A 450 -0.69 6.65 -17.89
CA LEU A 450 -0.90 5.42 -17.13
C LEU A 450 -1.63 5.66 -15.82
N HIS A 451 -1.25 6.70 -15.07
CA HIS A 451 -1.92 7.12 -13.85
C HIS A 451 -3.41 7.38 -14.08
N ASN A 452 -3.73 8.22 -15.09
CA ASN A 452 -5.12 8.58 -15.38
C ASN A 452 -5.94 7.39 -15.84
N GLN A 453 -5.39 6.55 -16.70
CA GLN A 453 -6.08 5.34 -17.15
C GLN A 453 -6.34 4.38 -16.01
N PHE A 454 -5.34 4.12 -15.15
CA PHE A 454 -5.51 3.22 -14.03
C PHE A 454 -6.45 3.78 -12.96
N LYS A 455 -6.36 5.07 -12.68
CA LYS A 455 -7.29 5.77 -11.79
C LYS A 455 -8.73 5.66 -12.28
N SER A 456 -8.95 5.85 -13.58
CA SER A 456 -10.26 5.68 -14.23
C SER A 456 -10.81 4.26 -14.04
N VAL A 457 -9.98 3.23 -14.24
CA VAL A 457 -10.38 1.83 -14.01
C VAL A 457 -10.70 1.57 -12.54
N SER A 458 -9.89 2.10 -11.62
CA SER A 458 -10.10 1.97 -10.19
C SER A 458 -11.42 2.60 -9.75
N ASP A 459 -11.69 3.82 -10.20
CA ASP A 459 -12.94 4.52 -9.86
C ASP A 459 -14.16 3.82 -10.49
N TYR A 460 -14.00 3.27 -11.70
CA TYR A 460 -15.03 2.44 -12.33
C TYR A 460 -15.32 1.16 -11.54
N ALA A 461 -14.28 0.47 -11.07
CA ALA A 461 -14.42 -0.73 -10.25
C ALA A 461 -15.17 -0.42 -8.94
N ARG A 462 -14.76 0.65 -8.23
CA ARG A 462 -15.43 1.12 -7.01
C ARG A 462 -16.91 1.41 -7.25
N LYS A 463 -17.23 2.16 -8.32
CA LYS A 463 -18.62 2.48 -8.70
C LYS A 463 -19.47 1.22 -8.93
N ASN A 464 -18.85 0.16 -9.45
CA ASN A 464 -19.51 -1.10 -9.75
C ASN A 464 -19.48 -2.13 -8.60
N GLY A 465 -18.96 -1.78 -7.43
CA GLY A 465 -18.87 -2.66 -6.26
C GLY A 465 -17.88 -3.82 -6.47
N VAL A 466 -16.82 -3.57 -7.22
CA VAL A 466 -15.70 -4.50 -7.45
C VAL A 466 -14.44 -3.89 -6.85
N VAL A 467 -13.76 -4.66 -6.00
CA VAL A 467 -12.51 -4.26 -5.37
C VAL A 467 -11.34 -4.68 -6.25
N LEU A 468 -10.47 -3.75 -6.58
CA LEU A 468 -9.16 -4.07 -7.15
C LEU A 468 -8.17 -4.35 -6.02
N LYS A 469 -7.57 -5.54 -6.04
CA LYS A 469 -6.57 -5.99 -5.08
C LYS A 469 -5.21 -6.05 -5.78
N GLY A 470 -4.28 -5.21 -5.33
CA GLY A 470 -2.92 -5.19 -5.83
C GLY A 470 -2.06 -6.30 -5.26
N ASP A 471 -0.98 -6.63 -5.93
CA ASP A 471 0.07 -7.51 -5.44
C ASP A 471 1.36 -6.72 -5.24
N LEU A 472 1.96 -6.85 -4.07
CA LEU A 472 3.15 -6.14 -3.66
C LEU A 472 4.36 -7.09 -3.73
N PRO A 473 5.30 -6.88 -4.70
CA PRO A 473 6.56 -7.60 -4.66
C PRO A 473 7.26 -7.40 -3.32
N ILE A 474 7.88 -8.46 -2.79
CA ILE A 474 8.64 -8.33 -1.55
C ILE A 474 9.84 -7.40 -1.73
N GLY A 475 10.49 -7.40 -2.89
CA GLY A 475 11.70 -6.62 -3.16
C GLY A 475 11.56 -5.69 -4.36
N VAL A 476 12.67 -5.10 -4.71
CA VAL A 476 12.90 -4.32 -5.94
C VAL A 476 14.17 -4.82 -6.61
N SER A 477 14.30 -4.61 -7.92
CA SER A 477 15.56 -4.95 -8.61
C SER A 477 16.76 -4.30 -7.92
N ARG A 478 17.88 -5.02 -7.90
CA ARG A 478 19.16 -4.49 -7.40
C ARG A 478 19.59 -3.23 -8.15
N THR A 479 19.18 -3.11 -9.40
CA THR A 479 19.44 -1.97 -10.27
C THR A 479 18.26 -1.01 -10.36
N SER A 480 17.32 -1.04 -9.40
CA SER A 480 16.13 -0.16 -9.38
C SER A 480 16.47 1.30 -9.10
N VAL A 481 15.49 2.15 -9.41
CA VAL A 481 15.51 3.58 -9.06
C VAL A 481 15.68 3.77 -7.54
N GLU A 482 14.98 2.97 -6.73
CA GLU A 482 15.03 3.05 -5.27
C GLU A 482 16.39 2.60 -4.73
N ALA A 483 17.00 1.57 -5.29
CA ALA A 483 18.35 1.15 -4.92
C ALA A 483 19.40 2.21 -5.28
N TRP A 484 19.19 2.95 -6.37
CA TRP A 484 20.06 4.07 -6.78
C TRP A 484 19.85 5.31 -5.91
N THR A 485 18.58 5.69 -5.60
CA THR A 485 18.25 6.94 -4.89
C THR A 485 18.36 6.82 -3.38
N GLU A 486 18.01 5.66 -2.82
CA GLU A 486 17.91 5.44 -1.37
C GLU A 486 18.61 4.13 -0.94
N PRO A 487 19.91 3.92 -1.30
CA PRO A 487 20.63 2.66 -1.05
C PRO A 487 20.72 2.31 0.45
N LYS A 488 20.54 3.26 1.35
CA LYS A 488 20.58 3.06 2.82
C LYS A 488 19.53 2.05 3.31
N TYR A 489 18.43 1.87 2.55
CA TYR A 489 17.34 0.96 2.92
C TYR A 489 17.56 -0.48 2.45
N PHE A 490 18.66 -0.75 1.75
CA PHE A 490 18.93 -2.05 1.15
C PHE A 490 20.29 -2.61 1.56
N ASN A 491 20.30 -3.92 1.83
CA ASN A 491 21.55 -4.68 2.04
C ASN A 491 22.07 -5.14 0.67
N MET A 492 22.90 -4.32 0.05
CA MET A 492 23.39 -4.56 -1.31
C MET A 492 24.37 -5.75 -1.43
N ASN A 493 24.84 -6.30 -0.30
CA ASN A 493 25.71 -7.48 -0.25
C ASN A 493 24.93 -8.81 -0.15
N GLY A 494 23.62 -8.74 0.14
CA GLY A 494 22.74 -9.88 0.23
C GLY A 494 21.73 -9.95 -0.91
N GLN A 495 21.20 -11.12 -1.17
CA GLN A 495 20.16 -11.40 -2.14
C GLN A 495 19.05 -12.17 -1.43
N ALA A 496 17.80 -11.74 -1.58
CA ALA A 496 16.68 -12.48 -1.04
C ALA A 496 16.47 -13.79 -1.81
N GLY A 497 15.98 -14.79 -1.12
CA GLY A 497 15.70 -16.10 -1.69
C GLY A 497 14.88 -16.99 -0.75
N ALA A 498 14.93 -18.29 -1.01
CA ALA A 498 14.32 -19.30 -0.17
C ALA A 498 15.29 -20.49 0.05
N PRO A 499 15.27 -21.13 1.21
CA PRO A 499 16.06 -22.31 1.46
C PRO A 499 15.61 -23.47 0.57
N PRO A 500 16.44 -24.56 0.45
CA PRO A 500 16.04 -25.80 -0.21
C PRO A 500 14.73 -26.35 0.36
N ASP A 501 13.86 -26.81 -0.54
CA ASP A 501 12.60 -27.48 -0.24
C ASP A 501 12.29 -28.59 -1.26
N ASP A 502 11.14 -29.22 -1.17
CA ASP A 502 10.71 -30.31 -2.08
C ASP A 502 10.52 -29.84 -3.53
N PHE A 503 10.37 -28.54 -3.77
CA PHE A 503 10.20 -27.94 -5.12
C PHE A 503 11.52 -27.47 -5.71
N SER A 504 12.51 -27.12 -4.87
CA SER A 504 13.81 -26.61 -5.29
C SER A 504 14.92 -27.16 -4.39
N MET A 505 15.58 -28.22 -4.83
CA MET A 505 16.68 -28.87 -4.12
C MET A 505 17.87 -27.93 -3.84
N ASN A 506 18.09 -26.94 -4.69
CA ASN A 506 19.15 -25.96 -4.54
C ASN A 506 18.68 -24.65 -3.88
N GLY A 507 17.45 -24.62 -3.35
CA GLY A 507 16.84 -23.37 -2.91
C GLY A 507 16.58 -22.39 -4.05
N GLN A 508 16.12 -21.20 -3.71
CA GLN A 508 15.85 -20.15 -4.68
C GLN A 508 16.69 -18.93 -4.36
N ASN A 509 17.19 -18.27 -5.40
CA ASN A 509 17.81 -16.96 -5.30
C ASN A 509 17.02 -15.99 -6.20
N TRP A 510 16.38 -15.01 -5.59
CA TRP A 510 15.52 -14.04 -6.28
C TRP A 510 16.28 -12.80 -6.76
N LEU A 511 17.57 -12.69 -6.44
CA LEU A 511 18.53 -11.69 -6.93
C LEU A 511 18.32 -10.26 -6.43
N PHE A 512 17.20 -9.89 -5.84
CA PHE A 512 17.00 -8.55 -5.31
C PHE A 512 17.59 -8.38 -3.91
N PRO A 513 18.03 -7.17 -3.52
CA PRO A 513 18.62 -6.92 -2.22
C PRO A 513 17.61 -7.09 -1.09
N THR A 514 18.07 -7.50 0.08
CA THR A 514 17.25 -7.55 1.28
C THR A 514 17.11 -6.15 1.90
N TYR A 515 16.11 -5.97 2.78
CA TYR A 515 15.89 -4.67 3.43
C TYR A 515 16.79 -4.46 4.65
N ASN A 516 17.28 -3.24 4.81
CA ASN A 516 17.92 -2.76 6.03
C ASN A 516 16.82 -2.21 6.97
N TRP A 517 16.23 -3.10 7.75
CA TRP A 517 15.13 -2.75 8.66
C TRP A 517 15.53 -1.75 9.73
N ASP A 518 16.78 -1.80 10.23
CA ASP A 518 17.30 -0.85 11.22
C ASP A 518 17.34 0.58 10.69
N ALA A 519 17.65 0.74 9.40
CA ALA A 519 17.62 2.05 8.76
C ALA A 519 16.19 2.53 8.52
N MET A 520 15.26 1.63 8.19
CA MET A 520 13.86 1.97 7.98
C MET A 520 13.15 2.32 9.29
N GLU A 521 13.45 1.63 10.39
CA GLU A 521 12.88 1.92 11.72
C GLU A 521 13.25 3.34 12.19
N LYS A 522 14.49 3.77 11.98
CA LYS A 522 14.96 5.09 12.38
C LYS A 522 14.18 6.26 11.79
N ASP A 523 13.55 6.08 10.63
CA ASP A 523 12.70 7.09 10.01
C ASP A 523 11.21 6.70 10.02
N ASN A 524 10.85 5.82 10.96
CA ASN A 524 9.47 5.34 11.14
C ASN A 524 8.88 4.73 9.88
N PHE A 525 9.66 3.91 9.16
CA PHE A 525 9.26 3.19 7.95
C PHE A 525 8.72 4.10 6.84
N SER A 526 9.27 5.30 6.68
CA SER A 526 8.77 6.31 5.74
C SER A 526 8.72 5.79 4.30
N TRP A 527 9.68 4.93 3.90
CA TRP A 527 9.72 4.30 2.58
C TRP A 527 8.49 3.42 2.31
N TRP A 528 8.11 2.57 3.29
CA TRP A 528 6.92 1.72 3.18
C TRP A 528 5.63 2.52 3.20
N LYS A 529 5.55 3.56 4.03
CA LYS A 529 4.39 4.46 4.07
C LYS A 529 4.14 5.13 2.72
N LYS A 530 5.20 5.64 2.07
CA LYS A 530 5.12 6.25 0.73
C LYS A 530 4.68 5.24 -0.33
N ARG A 531 5.22 4.00 -0.26
CA ARG A 531 4.84 2.92 -1.16
C ARG A 531 3.36 2.59 -1.07
N PHE A 532 2.85 2.36 0.14
CA PHE A 532 1.44 2.09 0.37
C PHE A 532 0.55 3.28 -0.03
N ALA A 533 0.93 4.50 0.31
CA ALA A 533 0.20 5.70 -0.07
C ALA A 533 0.03 5.81 -1.59
N LYS A 534 1.11 5.57 -2.36
CA LYS A 534 1.04 5.62 -3.83
C LYS A 534 0.15 4.51 -4.40
N LEU A 535 0.26 3.30 -3.90
CA LEU A 535 -0.53 2.17 -4.38
C LEU A 535 -2.02 2.31 -4.04
N SER A 536 -2.36 3.03 -2.97
CA SER A 536 -3.75 3.31 -2.61
C SER A 536 -4.48 4.24 -3.58
N ASP A 537 -3.78 4.88 -4.51
CA ASP A 537 -4.39 5.58 -5.65
C ASP A 537 -5.23 4.62 -6.51
N TYR A 538 -4.79 3.37 -6.62
CA TYR A 538 -5.34 2.38 -7.55
C TYR A 538 -6.05 1.22 -6.86
N PHE A 539 -5.59 0.82 -5.68
CA PHE A 539 -6.03 -0.39 -5.01
C PHE A 539 -6.63 -0.10 -3.64
N ASP A 540 -7.68 -0.81 -3.30
CA ASP A 540 -8.34 -0.74 -1.99
C ASP A 540 -7.95 -1.92 -1.09
N CYS A 541 -7.21 -2.89 -1.63
CA CYS A 541 -6.75 -4.07 -0.93
C CYS A 541 -5.40 -4.53 -1.52
N PHE A 542 -4.54 -5.13 -0.70
CA PHE A 542 -3.23 -5.62 -1.13
C PHE A 542 -3.01 -7.08 -0.73
N ARG A 543 -2.30 -7.82 -1.57
CA ARG A 543 -1.58 -9.02 -1.19
C ARG A 543 -0.13 -8.62 -0.92
N ILE A 544 0.38 -8.97 0.23
CA ILE A 544 1.81 -8.83 0.54
C ILE A 544 2.46 -10.17 0.20
N ASP A 545 3.36 -10.15 -0.79
CA ASP A 545 4.12 -11.33 -1.16
C ASP A 545 5.15 -11.66 -0.09
N HIS A 546 5.37 -12.94 0.16
CA HIS A 546 6.38 -13.46 1.09
C HIS A 546 6.42 -12.76 2.46
N ILE A 547 5.30 -12.73 3.17
CA ILE A 547 5.17 -12.03 4.47
C ILE A 547 6.24 -12.42 5.50
N LEU A 548 6.77 -13.66 5.44
CA LEU A 548 7.85 -14.12 6.32
C LEU A 548 9.10 -13.26 6.19
N GLY A 549 9.38 -12.70 5.01
CA GLY A 549 10.52 -11.81 4.77
C GLY A 549 10.48 -10.49 5.55
N PHE A 550 9.33 -10.12 6.13
CA PHE A 550 9.20 -8.97 7.02
C PHE A 550 9.67 -9.27 8.45
N PHE A 551 9.77 -10.55 8.81
CA PHE A 551 10.24 -10.99 10.12
C PHE A 551 11.64 -11.58 10.03
N ARG A 552 11.88 -12.42 9.04
CA ARG A 552 13.13 -13.11 8.80
C ARG A 552 13.20 -13.57 7.35
N ILE A 553 14.20 -13.12 6.61
CA ILE A 553 14.40 -13.47 5.21
C ILE A 553 15.54 -14.47 5.04
N TRP A 554 15.42 -15.36 4.04
CA TRP A 554 16.55 -16.15 3.56
C TRP A 554 17.41 -15.24 2.69
N GLU A 555 18.67 -15.04 3.09
CA GLU A 555 19.62 -14.15 2.40
C GLU A 555 20.78 -14.96 1.85
N VAL A 556 21.03 -14.79 0.56
CA VAL A 556 22.13 -15.44 -0.17
C VAL A 556 23.20 -14.37 -0.42
N PRO A 557 24.48 -14.58 0.00
CA PRO A 557 25.55 -13.65 -0.32
C PRO A 557 25.71 -13.47 -1.84
N CYS A 558 26.14 -12.29 -2.28
CA CYS A 558 26.22 -11.95 -3.72
C CYS A 558 27.20 -12.81 -4.51
N GLU A 559 28.19 -13.41 -3.85
CA GLU A 559 29.15 -14.32 -4.48
C GLU A 559 28.54 -15.67 -4.88
N TYR A 560 27.33 -16.00 -4.40
CA TYR A 560 26.65 -17.26 -4.65
C TYR A 560 25.47 -17.10 -5.58
N VAL A 561 25.16 -18.19 -6.30
CA VAL A 561 24.04 -18.27 -7.26
C VAL A 561 22.89 -19.09 -6.70
N GLN A 562 23.20 -20.18 -6.02
CA GLN A 562 22.18 -21.10 -5.47
C GLN A 562 21.67 -20.66 -4.10
N GLY A 563 20.36 -20.81 -3.88
CA GLY A 563 19.72 -20.53 -2.61
C GLY A 563 20.27 -21.37 -1.46
N LEU A 564 20.80 -22.56 -1.75
CA LEU A 564 21.46 -23.46 -0.77
C LEU A 564 22.56 -22.76 0.05
N CYS A 565 23.25 -21.77 -0.54
CA CYS A 565 24.33 -21.03 0.10
C CYS A 565 23.86 -19.88 0.99
N GLY A 566 22.56 -19.76 1.24
CA GLY A 566 21.99 -18.70 2.04
C GLY A 566 21.93 -19.01 3.54
N HIS A 567 21.49 -18.01 4.28
CA HIS A 567 21.21 -18.08 5.71
C HIS A 567 20.03 -17.17 6.07
N PHE A 568 19.43 -17.34 7.23
CA PHE A 568 18.38 -16.41 7.68
C PHE A 568 18.98 -15.09 8.17
N ASN A 569 18.32 -13.98 7.80
CA ASN A 569 18.62 -12.66 8.30
C ASN A 569 17.32 -12.00 8.86
N PRO A 570 17.24 -11.64 10.16
CA PRO A 570 18.26 -11.86 11.21
C PRO A 570 18.49 -13.33 11.52
N ALA A 571 19.73 -13.69 11.84
CA ALA A 571 20.12 -15.02 12.25
C ALA A 571 20.09 -15.16 13.77
N LEU A 572 19.80 -16.37 14.25
CA LEU A 572 20.06 -16.80 15.61
C LEU A 572 21.03 -17.99 15.55
N PRO A 573 22.34 -17.73 15.42
CA PRO A 573 23.33 -18.79 15.28
C PRO A 573 23.52 -19.55 16.57
N PHE A 574 23.85 -20.84 16.48
CA PHE A 574 24.31 -21.60 17.63
C PHE A 574 25.73 -21.16 18.00
N SER A 575 26.00 -21.03 19.28
CA SER A 575 27.37 -20.93 19.76
C SER A 575 28.06 -22.30 19.68
N ARG A 576 29.41 -22.29 19.75
CA ARG A 576 30.18 -23.55 19.79
C ARG A 576 29.78 -24.40 20.97
N GLU A 577 29.57 -23.81 22.13
CA GLU A 577 29.18 -24.47 23.38
C GLU A 577 27.79 -25.12 23.23
N GLU A 578 26.85 -24.45 22.58
CA GLU A 578 25.51 -25.00 22.31
C GLU A 578 25.60 -26.22 21.38
N ILE A 579 26.42 -26.17 20.33
CA ILE A 579 26.63 -27.30 19.41
C ILE A 579 27.25 -28.49 20.16
N GLU A 580 28.25 -28.24 21.00
CA GLU A 580 28.90 -29.27 21.78
C GLU A 580 27.98 -29.91 22.84
N GLN A 581 27.02 -29.17 23.40
CA GLN A 581 25.98 -29.68 24.29
C GLN A 581 25.06 -30.72 23.62
N TYR A 582 24.86 -30.61 22.30
CA TYR A 582 24.17 -31.66 21.54
C TYR A 582 25.01 -32.89 21.21
N GLY A 583 26.21 -33.00 21.77
CA GLY A 583 27.10 -34.17 21.62
C GLY A 583 27.95 -34.12 20.34
N LEU A 584 28.01 -32.99 19.64
CA LEU A 584 28.82 -32.80 18.45
C LEU A 584 30.19 -32.20 18.82
N ASN A 585 31.27 -32.87 18.46
CA ASN A 585 32.62 -32.30 18.59
C ASN A 585 32.84 -31.32 17.42
N PHE A 586 32.65 -30.03 17.67
CA PHE A 586 32.71 -29.01 16.66
C PHE A 586 34.16 -28.74 16.22
N ASN A 587 34.46 -29.10 14.99
CA ASN A 587 35.72 -28.77 14.32
C ASN A 587 35.42 -27.80 13.18
N GLU A 588 35.72 -26.51 13.38
CA GLU A 588 35.40 -25.42 12.45
C GLU A 588 35.88 -25.72 11.04
N SER A 589 37.15 -26.06 10.85
CA SER A 589 37.70 -26.34 9.51
C SER A 589 37.03 -27.53 8.82
N ARG A 590 36.53 -28.50 9.55
CA ARG A 590 35.81 -29.66 8.98
C ARG A 590 34.38 -29.29 8.57
N PHE A 591 33.72 -28.41 9.32
CA PHE A 591 32.32 -28.13 9.11
C PHE A 591 32.08 -26.94 8.17
N THR A 592 33.02 -25.98 8.08
CA THR A 592 32.84 -24.74 7.33
C THR A 592 33.71 -24.64 6.06
N THR A 593 34.58 -25.60 5.80
CA THR A 593 35.44 -25.61 4.59
C THR A 593 35.06 -26.78 3.67
N PRO A 594 34.96 -26.57 2.35
CA PRO A 594 34.66 -27.63 1.39
C PRO A 594 35.62 -28.81 1.50
N HIS A 595 35.10 -30.02 1.60
CA HIS A 595 35.87 -31.24 1.73
C HIS A 595 36.08 -31.92 0.40
N ILE A 596 37.01 -31.42 -0.37
CA ILE A 596 37.29 -31.85 -1.75
C ILE A 596 38.42 -32.88 -1.76
N ASN A 597 38.11 -34.15 -2.05
CA ASN A 597 39.07 -35.22 -2.19
C ASN A 597 38.96 -35.85 -3.60
N ARG A 598 39.99 -36.66 -3.98
CA ARG A 598 40.04 -37.24 -5.32
C ARG A 598 38.90 -38.21 -5.63
N GLN A 599 38.43 -38.95 -4.65
CA GLN A 599 37.31 -39.88 -4.85
C GLN A 599 36.04 -39.08 -5.22
N PHE A 600 35.70 -38.09 -4.43
CA PHE A 600 34.56 -37.22 -4.68
C PHE A 600 34.64 -36.55 -6.06
N LEU A 601 35.83 -36.05 -6.46
CA LEU A 601 36.04 -35.50 -7.78
C LEU A 601 35.82 -36.51 -8.90
N SER A 602 36.27 -37.76 -8.72
CA SER A 602 36.09 -38.83 -9.71
C SER A 602 34.62 -39.24 -9.86
N GLU A 603 33.83 -39.22 -8.76
CA GLU A 603 32.42 -39.48 -8.81
C GLU A 603 31.65 -38.33 -9.50
N LEU A 604 32.10 -37.10 -9.32
CA LEU A 604 31.43 -35.90 -9.85
C LEU A 604 31.76 -35.60 -11.33
N PHE A 605 33.02 -35.81 -11.75
CA PHE A 605 33.51 -35.41 -13.07
C PHE A 605 33.87 -36.57 -14.01
N GLU A 606 33.90 -37.80 -13.50
CA GLU A 606 34.19 -39.01 -14.26
C GLU A 606 35.47 -38.86 -15.10
N GLU A 607 35.41 -39.01 -16.46
CA GLU A 607 36.51 -38.89 -17.36
C GLU A 607 37.19 -37.49 -17.40
N ASN A 608 36.49 -36.43 -16.97
CA ASN A 608 37.01 -35.05 -16.93
C ASN A 608 37.74 -34.72 -15.62
N THR A 609 37.90 -35.66 -14.70
CA THR A 609 38.48 -35.44 -13.36
C THR A 609 39.84 -34.79 -13.40
N GLU A 610 40.78 -35.31 -14.22
CA GLU A 610 42.14 -34.78 -14.32
C GLU A 610 42.18 -33.39 -14.93
N GLU A 611 41.37 -33.15 -15.94
CA GLU A 611 41.22 -31.84 -16.55
C GLU A 611 40.74 -30.81 -15.54
N VAL A 612 39.70 -31.13 -14.76
CA VAL A 612 39.14 -30.24 -13.74
C VAL A 612 40.14 -29.98 -12.61
N ILE A 613 40.84 -30.99 -12.13
CA ILE A 613 41.92 -30.82 -11.14
C ILE A 613 42.99 -29.84 -11.68
N GLY A 614 43.47 -30.07 -12.89
CA GLY A 614 44.50 -29.22 -13.49
C GLY A 614 44.05 -27.79 -13.75
N ALA A 615 42.83 -27.62 -14.24
CA ALA A 615 42.32 -26.30 -14.63
C ALA A 615 41.84 -25.47 -13.42
N TYR A 616 41.04 -26.05 -12.51
CA TYR A 616 40.27 -25.29 -11.54
C TYR A 616 40.70 -25.49 -10.09
N LEU A 617 41.46 -26.53 -9.76
CA LEU A 617 41.81 -26.88 -8.40
C LEU A 617 43.29 -26.73 -8.09
N ALA A 618 43.61 -26.41 -6.85
CA ALA A 618 44.96 -26.45 -6.30
C ALA A 618 45.00 -27.48 -5.18
N GLN A 619 46.09 -28.20 -5.05
CA GLN A 619 46.30 -29.19 -4.00
C GLN A 619 46.65 -28.47 -2.70
N SER A 620 45.81 -28.64 -1.66
CA SER A 620 46.01 -28.04 -0.33
C SER A 620 46.76 -28.98 0.65
N SER A 621 46.64 -30.31 0.42
CA SER A 621 47.36 -31.34 1.14
C SER A 621 47.50 -32.60 0.28
N SER A 622 48.14 -33.67 0.77
CA SER A 622 48.30 -34.92 0.02
C SER A 622 46.99 -35.58 -0.44
N ARG A 623 45.86 -35.21 0.16
CA ARG A 623 44.55 -35.83 -0.10
C ARG A 623 43.42 -34.85 -0.37
N HIS A 624 43.65 -33.53 -0.25
CA HIS A 624 42.62 -32.51 -0.38
C HIS A 624 43.01 -31.45 -1.41
N TYR A 625 41.96 -30.90 -2.02
CA TYR A 625 42.03 -29.84 -3.01
C TYR A 625 41.23 -28.62 -2.53
N VAL A 626 41.51 -27.45 -3.10
CA VAL A 626 40.76 -26.22 -2.93
C VAL A 626 40.54 -25.59 -4.30
N LEU A 627 39.46 -24.86 -4.47
CA LEU A 627 39.22 -24.06 -5.68
C LEU A 627 40.27 -22.97 -5.83
N LYS A 628 40.75 -22.76 -7.05
CA LYS A 628 41.65 -21.65 -7.35
C LYS A 628 40.93 -20.30 -7.18
N PRO A 629 41.65 -19.20 -6.83
CA PRO A 629 41.01 -17.89 -6.54
C PRO A 629 40.16 -17.27 -7.66
N PHE A 630 40.35 -17.68 -8.89
CA PHE A 630 39.57 -17.19 -10.02
C PHE A 630 38.21 -17.92 -10.19
N CYS A 631 37.97 -18.99 -9.46
CA CYS A 631 36.77 -19.81 -9.50
C CYS A 631 36.35 -20.30 -8.10
N ASP A 632 36.70 -19.56 -7.02
CA ASP A 632 36.44 -19.93 -5.63
C ASP A 632 35.01 -19.54 -5.14
N THR A 633 34.23 -18.88 -5.99
CA THR A 633 32.84 -18.57 -5.73
C THR A 633 31.96 -18.98 -6.90
N GLN A 634 30.65 -19.23 -6.62
CA GLN A 634 29.72 -19.61 -7.69
C GLN A 634 29.58 -18.52 -8.78
N ARG A 635 29.63 -17.23 -8.43
CA ARG A 635 29.57 -16.15 -9.42
C ARG A 635 30.77 -16.13 -10.33
N LYS A 636 31.98 -16.38 -9.82
CA LYS A 636 33.18 -16.50 -10.66
C LYS A 636 33.10 -17.73 -11.60
N ILE A 637 32.60 -18.86 -11.07
CA ILE A 637 32.36 -20.06 -11.90
C ILE A 637 31.31 -19.74 -12.98
N GLU A 638 30.20 -19.10 -12.64
CA GLU A 638 29.16 -18.73 -13.61
C GLU A 638 29.72 -17.87 -14.74
N ALA A 639 30.52 -16.86 -14.41
CA ALA A 639 31.18 -16.00 -15.41
C ALA A 639 32.12 -16.74 -16.35
N LEU A 640 32.88 -17.75 -15.84
CA LEU A 640 33.77 -18.58 -16.64
C LEU A 640 33.05 -19.46 -17.67
N PHE A 641 31.80 -19.78 -17.43
CA PHE A 641 30.97 -20.65 -18.27
C PHE A 641 29.81 -19.90 -18.94
N ALA A 642 29.80 -18.55 -18.94
CA ALA A 642 28.69 -17.75 -19.47
C ALA A 642 28.36 -18.08 -20.94
N ASP A 643 29.36 -18.28 -21.77
CA ASP A 643 29.22 -18.56 -23.22
C ASP A 643 29.32 -20.04 -23.57
N LYS A 644 29.27 -20.95 -22.57
CA LYS A 644 29.44 -22.40 -22.75
C LYS A 644 28.15 -23.13 -22.49
N ALA A 645 27.54 -23.69 -23.50
CA ALA A 645 26.26 -24.40 -23.44
C ALA A 645 26.37 -25.90 -23.76
N ASP A 646 27.55 -26.41 -24.05
CA ASP A 646 27.76 -27.83 -24.35
C ASP A 646 27.60 -28.70 -23.08
N PRO A 647 27.20 -29.97 -23.22
CA PRO A 647 26.90 -30.84 -22.08
C PRO A 647 28.08 -31.05 -21.12
N VAL A 648 29.34 -31.07 -21.64
CA VAL A 648 30.55 -31.26 -20.82
C VAL A 648 30.81 -30.02 -19.97
N SER A 649 30.78 -28.84 -20.58
CA SER A 649 30.92 -27.56 -19.88
C SER A 649 29.85 -27.36 -18.81
N LEU A 650 28.59 -27.70 -19.10
CA LEU A 650 27.52 -27.62 -18.13
C LEU A 650 27.71 -28.59 -16.96
N ARG A 651 28.18 -29.83 -17.21
CA ARG A 651 28.52 -30.79 -16.18
C ARG A 651 29.66 -30.27 -15.29
N ILE A 652 30.71 -29.73 -15.88
CA ILE A 652 31.85 -29.17 -15.13
C ILE A 652 31.40 -27.97 -14.32
N LYS A 653 30.61 -27.06 -14.87
CA LYS A 653 30.03 -25.90 -14.14
C LYS A 653 29.25 -26.37 -12.93
N ASN A 654 28.31 -27.30 -13.11
CA ASN A 654 27.44 -27.81 -12.01
C ASN A 654 28.28 -28.55 -10.95
N GLY A 655 29.26 -29.34 -11.35
CA GLY A 655 30.18 -30.00 -10.44
C GLY A 655 31.02 -29.03 -9.62
N LEU A 656 31.50 -27.94 -10.23
CA LEU A 656 32.21 -26.87 -9.50
C LEU A 656 31.30 -26.13 -8.53
N PHE A 657 30.01 -25.92 -8.88
CA PHE A 657 29.01 -25.40 -7.92
C PHE A 657 28.85 -26.33 -6.74
N THR A 658 28.71 -27.63 -6.95
CA THR A 658 28.63 -28.65 -5.91
C THR A 658 29.83 -28.60 -4.99
N ILE A 659 31.06 -28.54 -5.56
CA ILE A 659 32.28 -28.43 -4.77
C ILE A 659 32.30 -27.21 -3.88
N ALA A 660 31.90 -26.04 -4.42
CA ALA A 660 31.88 -24.80 -3.66
C ALA A 660 30.94 -24.86 -2.46
N ASN A 661 29.93 -25.74 -2.50
CA ASN A 661 28.90 -25.92 -1.45
C ASN A 661 29.14 -27.14 -0.56
N GLU A 662 30.23 -27.93 -0.75
CA GLU A 662 30.47 -29.17 -0.01
C GLU A 662 30.97 -28.90 1.41
N VAL A 663 30.15 -28.29 2.20
CA VAL A 663 30.35 -27.99 3.61
C VAL A 663 29.27 -28.67 4.45
N LEU A 664 29.52 -28.87 5.74
CA LEU A 664 28.54 -29.50 6.65
C LEU A 664 27.66 -28.49 7.37
N PHE A 665 28.11 -27.22 7.45
CA PHE A 665 27.36 -26.11 8.06
C PHE A 665 27.45 -24.85 7.21
#